data_cdc20154dbba387af5eb61574f3a42d0
#
_entry.id   cdc20154dbba387af5eb61574f3a42d0
#
_cell.length_a   1.000
_cell.length_b   1.000
_cell.length_c   1.000
_cell.angle_alpha   90.00
_cell.angle_beta   90.00
_cell.angle_gamma   90.00
#
_symmetry.space_group_name_H-M   'P 1'
#
loop_
_entity.id
_entity.type
_entity.pdbx_description
1 polymer ?
#
loop_
_entity_poly.entity_id
_entity_poly.type
_entity_poly.pdbx_seq_one_letter_code
_entity_poly.pdbx_strand_id
1 'polypeptide(L)'
;MASPSGDGGRDSEIFNPNGVSHIAIQYSVTDNYEDKIKRTVKKLKDNFKEVTLVIYCTNIVIGAKGDKIKAACMLDNIYLDIRDANWFLERFESDEVYSVAAKRLFDAVGRPVLEDLKLIETEPNKLSSVEAKAALTFLGLQWSNEDNGKGLTKIAFESLVRAALRNTNSSNRMKRVDIHKTIMNYLPTTNKEDIVKYADAALSKLVNKTDKKNSIVKIWDKDDEFCLSYEEIQRIEINLEKNKVEESIFNKEVSALIVNEVSDGDVSDDTIEFLTVKILKVLDRFLFNSGEEFALSVIKESIIVKNESELKNCIFEEIDQEGFNLPDFPDIALNVISHILNSRSRVIIQHLKKASDIYTLFSFLKETPDIQKVTRKIFSYGTIWLDTTIVLPLLVESIYKDEKTKKFTETLLLLNDSGIKLKVTEGVVDEIIQHINLSKHCSRTLTSEWSGRIPFLYYHYLEEGHNPSDFSSFIELFHGEERKFDDMTDYLNRFFKIQVESLYDASQEVDEDVRFSIESMWRRAHETRRSNVNSDRKTEPHVTDILIRNDVENYLGKRRKETSSELGYKHWWLTTDKLAWMIRRDIREKIKNPPSSPLMSLNFISVMLSFSTIRHNIKKDDRRTLPLFFNIDSTYYMPKDLIDIANEVRMNNKDKPEHIIRRKVRDACDHMKRRYGKYASSGNDIMNEILDVK
;
A
#
# COMPACT_ATOMS: atom_id res chain seq x y z
N MET A 1 23.96 7.29 22.97
CA MET A 1 24.34 7.04 24.39
C MET A 1 25.58 7.86 24.67
N ALA A 2 25.55 8.73 25.66
CA ALA A 2 26.76 9.40 26.12
C ALA A 2 27.57 8.37 26.95
N SER A 3 28.73 7.96 26.44
CA SER A 3 29.63 7.12 27.19
C SER A 3 30.23 7.87 28.38
N PRO A 4 30.42 7.26 29.56
CA PRO A 4 31.08 7.89 30.68
C PRO A 4 32.47 8.40 30.28
N SER A 5 32.91 9.51 30.88
CA SER A 5 34.24 10.05 30.67
C SER A 5 35.28 8.98 30.99
N GLY A 6 36.03 8.48 29.98
CA GLY A 6 37.04 7.46 30.15
C GLY A 6 37.10 6.36 29.10
N ASP A 7 36.31 6.49 28.01
CA ASP A 7 36.22 5.49 26.93
C ASP A 7 37.43 5.37 25.98
N GLY A 8 38.53 6.02 26.32
CA GLY A 8 39.76 5.99 25.51
C GLY A 8 39.66 6.70 24.16
N GLY A 9 38.55 7.40 23.87
CA GLY A 9 38.36 8.16 22.65
C GLY A 9 37.38 7.54 21.67
N ARG A 10 36.63 6.53 22.05
CA ARG A 10 35.57 5.88 21.26
C ARG A 10 34.23 5.93 21.99
N ASP A 11 33.16 6.17 21.28
CA ASP A 11 31.79 6.12 21.81
C ASP A 11 31.16 4.74 21.55
N SER A 12 31.67 4.03 20.52
CA SER A 12 31.22 2.69 20.16
C SER A 12 32.33 1.96 19.38
N GLU A 13 32.24 0.64 19.28
CA GLU A 13 33.20 -0.21 18.56
C GLU A 13 32.52 -1.42 17.94
N ILE A 14 33.12 -1.97 16.88
CA ILE A 14 32.70 -3.20 16.23
C ILE A 14 33.75 -4.26 16.50
N PHE A 15 33.38 -5.32 17.25
CA PHE A 15 34.25 -6.43 17.60
C PHE A 15 34.29 -7.49 16.50
N ASN A 16 35.48 -8.03 16.25
CA ASN A 16 35.64 -9.26 15.49
C ASN A 16 35.45 -10.49 16.41
N PRO A 17 35.25 -11.70 15.86
CA PRO A 17 35.07 -12.93 16.65
C PRO A 17 36.21 -13.24 17.64
N ASN A 18 37.41 -12.71 17.39
CA ASN A 18 38.58 -12.84 18.28
C ASN A 18 38.63 -11.78 19.40
N GLY A 19 37.61 -10.93 19.53
CA GLY A 19 37.52 -9.91 20.57
C GLY A 19 38.36 -8.64 20.35
N VAL A 20 39.04 -8.51 19.21
CA VAL A 20 39.86 -7.33 18.87
C VAL A 20 39.03 -6.38 18.01
N SER A 21 38.94 -5.11 18.42
CA SER A 21 38.21 -4.08 17.65
C SER A 21 39.18 -3.34 16.73
N HIS A 22 38.93 -3.42 15.40
CA HIS A 22 39.67 -2.68 14.38
C HIS A 22 38.92 -1.40 13.96
N ILE A 23 37.67 -1.23 14.37
CA ILE A 23 36.81 -0.12 14.00
C ILE A 23 36.37 0.60 15.28
N ALA A 24 36.61 1.89 15.34
CA ALA A 24 36.09 2.77 16.37
C ALA A 24 35.07 3.76 15.80
N ILE A 25 33.99 4.02 16.52
CA ILE A 25 32.96 4.99 16.13
C ILE A 25 32.96 6.14 17.13
N GLN A 26 33.04 7.35 16.65
CA GLN A 26 32.99 8.58 17.41
C GLN A 26 31.79 9.41 17.02
N TYR A 27 30.95 9.77 17.95
CA TYR A 27 29.85 10.72 17.77
C TYR A 27 30.23 12.09 18.31
N SER A 28 29.89 13.17 17.58
CA SER A 28 30.19 14.52 18.03
C SER A 28 29.25 15.56 17.44
N VAL A 29 28.86 16.53 18.24
CA VAL A 29 28.05 17.69 17.82
C VAL A 29 28.82 19.00 17.97
N THR A 30 30.16 18.93 18.14
CA THR A 30 31.00 20.13 18.33
C THR A 30 31.35 20.80 17.02
N ASP A 31 31.28 22.14 16.99
CA ASP A 31 31.70 22.93 15.83
C ASP A 31 33.20 22.80 15.55
N ASN A 32 34.00 22.57 16.60
CA ASN A 32 35.46 22.35 16.47
C ASN A 32 35.77 20.86 16.19
N TYR A 33 35.21 20.33 15.09
CA TYR A 33 35.35 18.95 14.68
C TYR A 33 36.79 18.56 14.36
N GLU A 34 37.61 19.48 13.80
CA GLU A 34 39.00 19.20 13.44
C GLU A 34 39.86 18.84 14.65
N ASP A 35 39.79 19.64 15.71
CA ASP A 35 40.50 19.37 16.96
C ASP A 35 39.95 18.14 17.68
N LYS A 36 38.63 17.92 17.58
CA LYS A 36 38.01 16.73 18.17
C LYS A 36 38.53 15.47 17.49
N ILE A 37 38.57 15.42 16.16
CA ILE A 37 39.10 14.29 15.39
C ILE A 37 40.55 14.04 15.75
N LYS A 38 41.41 15.07 15.74
CA LYS A 38 42.85 14.95 16.10
C LYS A 38 43.02 14.38 17.49
N ARG A 39 42.28 14.84 18.48
CA ARG A 39 42.33 14.31 19.87
C ARG A 39 41.85 12.86 19.93
N THR A 40 40.81 12.52 19.22
CA THR A 40 40.26 11.14 19.15
C THR A 40 41.30 10.21 18.53
N VAL A 41 41.87 10.54 17.38
CA VAL A 41 42.91 9.75 16.72
C VAL A 41 44.12 9.53 17.65
N LYS A 42 44.58 10.60 18.30
CA LYS A 42 45.69 10.49 19.28
C LYS A 42 45.35 9.54 20.43
N LYS A 43 44.16 9.68 21.05
CA LYS A 43 43.71 8.79 22.14
C LYS A 43 43.58 7.33 21.70
N LEU A 44 43.09 7.10 20.48
CA LEU A 44 42.95 5.75 19.93
C LEU A 44 44.30 5.12 19.70
N LYS A 45 45.28 5.84 19.18
CA LYS A 45 46.66 5.37 19.03
C LYS A 45 47.30 5.00 20.35
N ASP A 46 47.09 5.81 21.39
CA ASP A 46 47.69 5.60 22.69
C ASP A 46 47.04 4.38 23.40
N ASN A 47 45.74 4.18 23.23
CA ASN A 47 45.00 3.17 24.01
C ASN A 47 44.61 1.90 23.23
N PHE A 48 44.47 1.98 21.88
CA PHE A 48 43.91 0.90 21.04
C PHE A 48 44.71 0.78 19.73
N LYS A 49 45.88 0.20 19.80
CA LYS A 49 46.83 0.08 18.64
C LYS A 49 46.27 -0.69 17.45
N GLU A 50 45.25 -1.52 17.68
CA GLU A 50 44.62 -2.37 16.67
C GLU A 50 43.55 -1.63 15.82
N VAL A 51 43.14 -0.42 16.23
CA VAL A 51 42.15 0.35 15.51
C VAL A 51 42.80 0.95 14.25
N THR A 52 42.24 0.60 13.09
CA THR A 52 42.68 1.07 11.77
C THR A 52 41.66 1.93 11.09
N LEU A 53 40.38 1.86 11.48
CA LEU A 53 39.28 2.64 10.91
C LEU A 53 38.55 3.42 11.99
N VAL A 54 38.38 4.72 11.78
CA VAL A 54 37.56 5.59 12.63
C VAL A 54 36.38 6.12 11.80
N ILE A 55 35.16 5.81 12.25
CA ILE A 55 33.94 6.37 11.70
C ILE A 55 33.55 7.58 12.57
N TYR A 56 33.63 8.78 12.00
CA TYR A 56 33.30 10.02 12.69
C TYR A 56 31.93 10.51 12.25
N CYS A 57 30.96 10.45 13.14
CA CYS A 57 29.57 10.86 12.89
C CYS A 57 29.30 12.24 13.49
N THR A 58 28.75 13.17 12.72
CA THR A 58 28.43 14.52 13.19
C THR A 58 27.21 15.12 12.48
N ASN A 59 26.52 16.02 13.18
CA ASN A 59 25.45 16.83 12.62
C ASN A 59 25.92 18.10 11.89
N ILE A 60 27.23 18.29 11.79
CA ILE A 60 27.85 19.47 11.13
C ILE A 60 28.25 19.10 9.70
N VAL A 61 28.07 20.02 8.76
CA VAL A 61 28.55 19.84 7.38
C VAL A 61 30.04 20.13 7.33
N ILE A 62 30.84 19.11 7.05
CA ILE A 62 32.30 19.22 6.93
C ILE A 62 32.73 19.45 5.48
N GLY A 63 32.11 18.74 4.54
CA GLY A 63 32.35 18.87 3.10
C GLY A 63 33.82 18.67 2.72
N ALA A 64 34.32 19.42 1.71
CA ALA A 64 35.68 19.29 1.16
C ALA A 64 36.82 19.50 2.17
N LYS A 65 36.56 20.13 3.33
CA LYS A 65 37.59 20.24 4.38
C LYS A 65 37.93 18.87 4.98
N GLY A 66 37.01 17.94 4.92
CA GLY A 66 37.15 16.56 5.40
C GLY A 66 38.32 15.83 4.72
N ASP A 67 38.60 16.10 3.46
CA ASP A 67 39.67 15.41 2.71
C ASP A 67 41.06 15.71 3.25
N LYS A 68 41.30 16.95 3.69
CA LYS A 68 42.56 17.31 4.37
C LYS A 68 42.72 16.58 5.70
N ILE A 69 41.62 16.42 6.46
CA ILE A 69 41.64 15.73 7.73
C ILE A 69 41.86 14.23 7.53
N LYS A 70 41.21 13.63 6.51
CA LYS A 70 41.42 12.23 6.12
C LYS A 70 42.91 11.98 5.75
N ALA A 71 43.47 12.84 4.93
CA ALA A 71 44.88 12.74 4.53
C ALA A 71 45.84 12.84 5.74
N ALA A 72 45.55 13.73 6.69
CA ALA A 72 46.33 13.82 7.92
C ALA A 72 46.23 12.57 8.79
N CYS A 73 45.03 11.97 8.93
CA CYS A 73 44.83 10.72 9.69
C CYS A 73 45.50 9.51 9.02
N MET A 74 45.61 9.49 7.67
CA MET A 74 46.33 8.43 6.95
C MET A 74 47.83 8.41 7.27
N LEU A 75 48.45 9.55 7.55
CA LEU A 75 49.84 9.60 8.01
C LEU A 75 50.02 8.91 9.33
N ASP A 76 48.95 8.78 10.09
CA ASP A 76 48.89 8.08 11.35
C ASP A 76 48.44 6.62 11.24
N ASN A 77 48.36 6.06 10.04
CA ASN A 77 47.83 4.73 9.71
C ASN A 77 46.38 4.49 10.19
N ILE A 78 45.57 5.55 10.25
CA ILE A 78 44.15 5.49 10.56
C ILE A 78 43.35 5.98 9.36
N TYR A 79 42.48 5.13 8.85
CA TYR A 79 41.47 5.52 7.88
C TYR A 79 40.32 6.25 8.59
N LEU A 80 39.97 7.44 8.10
CA LEU A 80 38.88 8.24 8.66
C LEU A 80 37.69 8.26 7.68
N ASP A 81 36.56 7.65 8.11
CA ASP A 81 35.27 7.74 7.43
C ASP A 81 34.44 8.84 8.11
N ILE A 82 34.20 9.95 7.38
CA ILE A 82 33.43 11.09 7.90
C ILE A 82 31.99 10.94 7.42
N ARG A 83 31.08 10.82 8.38
CA ARG A 83 29.64 10.81 8.18
C ARG A 83 29.04 12.09 8.77
N ASP A 84 29.05 13.13 7.94
CA ASP A 84 28.53 14.44 8.27
C ASP A 84 27.03 14.60 7.98
N ALA A 85 26.45 15.77 8.23
CA ALA A 85 25.04 16.00 8.02
C ALA A 85 24.60 15.68 6.58
N ASN A 86 25.40 16.04 5.57
CA ASN A 86 25.07 15.76 4.18
C ASN A 86 25.09 14.25 3.91
N TRP A 87 26.06 13.52 4.47
CA TRP A 87 26.13 12.07 4.35
C TRP A 87 24.85 11.37 4.85
N PHE A 88 24.28 11.86 5.99
CA PHE A 88 23.04 11.33 6.52
C PHE A 88 21.82 11.74 5.68
N LEU A 89 21.75 13.01 5.22
CA LEU A 89 20.65 13.50 4.39
C LEU A 89 20.55 12.77 3.06
N GLU A 90 21.68 12.58 2.36
CA GLU A 90 21.71 11.83 1.10
C GLU A 90 21.21 10.40 1.25
N ARG A 91 21.53 9.73 2.36
CA ARG A 91 21.10 8.36 2.60
C ARG A 91 19.67 8.27 3.11
N PHE A 92 19.21 9.26 3.84
CA PHE A 92 17.82 9.35 4.25
C PHE A 92 16.88 9.32 3.05
N GLU A 93 17.25 9.95 1.94
CA GLU A 93 16.45 10.00 0.72
C GLU A 93 16.65 8.78 -0.20
N SER A 94 17.80 8.14 -0.14
CA SER A 94 18.21 7.10 -1.09
C SER A 94 18.14 5.66 -0.58
N ASP A 95 18.07 5.46 0.73
CA ASP A 95 18.15 4.14 1.36
C ASP A 95 17.05 3.97 2.42
N GLU A 96 16.23 2.93 2.24
CA GLU A 96 15.08 2.65 3.10
C GLU A 96 15.48 2.37 4.56
N VAL A 97 16.58 1.66 4.79
CA VAL A 97 17.05 1.33 6.15
C VAL A 97 17.42 2.60 6.91
N TYR A 98 18.10 3.54 6.24
CA TYR A 98 18.45 4.83 6.86
C TYR A 98 17.25 5.73 7.05
N SER A 99 16.29 5.72 6.12
CA SER A 99 15.02 6.47 6.24
C SER A 99 14.22 6.02 7.46
N VAL A 100 14.08 4.70 7.66
CA VAL A 100 13.41 4.13 8.84
C VAL A 100 14.15 4.50 10.13
N ALA A 101 15.48 4.37 10.16
CA ALA A 101 16.26 4.72 11.35
C ALA A 101 16.16 6.22 11.69
N ALA A 102 16.20 7.10 10.69
CA ALA A 102 16.06 8.54 10.89
C ALA A 102 14.65 8.91 11.39
N LYS A 103 13.59 8.28 10.85
CA LYS A 103 12.23 8.46 11.32
C LYS A 103 12.08 8.04 12.78
N ARG A 104 12.62 6.88 13.16
CA ARG A 104 12.63 6.40 14.56
C ARG A 104 13.34 7.38 15.49
N LEU A 105 14.51 7.88 15.08
CA LEU A 105 15.23 8.88 15.87
C LEU A 105 14.42 10.17 16.01
N PHE A 106 13.80 10.63 14.95
CA PHE A 106 12.92 11.80 14.96
C PHE A 106 11.74 11.58 15.92
N ASP A 107 11.06 10.44 15.82
CA ASP A 107 9.88 10.12 16.65
C ASP A 107 10.27 9.97 18.12
N ALA A 108 11.46 9.42 18.43
CA ALA A 108 11.94 9.21 19.79
C ALA A 108 12.49 10.48 20.46
N VAL A 109 13.09 11.37 19.69
CA VAL A 109 13.83 12.52 20.23
C VAL A 109 13.32 13.87 19.68
N GLY A 110 13.17 13.98 18.36
CA GLY A 110 12.78 15.22 17.71
C GLY A 110 11.33 15.59 17.97
N ARG A 111 10.42 14.64 17.82
CA ARG A 111 8.99 14.86 18.01
C ARG A 111 8.65 15.33 19.42
N PRO A 112 9.06 14.68 20.53
CA PRO A 112 8.78 15.15 21.88
C PRO A 112 9.28 16.58 22.13
N VAL A 113 10.45 16.94 21.62
CA VAL A 113 11.01 18.29 21.76
C VAL A 113 10.17 19.32 20.99
N LEU A 114 9.75 18.99 19.77
CA LEU A 114 8.92 19.90 18.98
C LEU A 114 7.50 20.05 19.56
N GLU A 115 6.97 18.99 20.18
CA GLU A 115 5.71 19.00 20.92
C GLU A 115 5.79 19.88 22.16
N ASP A 116 6.84 19.75 22.98
CA ASP A 116 7.09 20.60 24.15
C ASP A 116 7.24 22.09 23.77
N LEU A 117 7.87 22.36 22.63
CA LEU A 117 8.02 23.69 22.08
C LEU A 117 6.75 24.20 21.38
N LYS A 118 5.69 23.39 21.27
CA LYS A 118 4.44 23.69 20.54
C LYS A 118 4.67 24.07 19.07
N LEU A 119 5.75 23.59 18.47
CA LEU A 119 6.07 23.79 17.05
C LEU A 119 5.39 22.76 16.15
N ILE A 120 5.06 21.60 16.69
CA ILE A 120 4.14 20.63 16.12
C ILE A 120 3.06 20.35 17.15
N GLU A 121 1.83 20.23 16.70
CA GLU A 121 0.76 19.75 17.56
C GLU A 121 1.03 18.27 17.85
N THR A 122 0.87 17.87 19.12
CA THR A 122 0.85 16.47 19.52
C THR A 122 -0.21 15.81 18.65
N GLU A 123 0.20 15.01 17.67
CA GLU A 123 -0.75 14.14 17.02
C GLU A 123 -1.11 13.04 18.04
N PRO A 124 -2.25 13.13 18.73
CA PRO A 124 -2.73 12.01 19.52
C PRO A 124 -2.80 10.83 18.54
N ASN A 125 -2.43 9.65 18.99
CA ASN A 125 -2.56 8.41 18.23
C ASN A 125 -3.96 8.40 17.62
N LYS A 126 -4.08 8.80 16.34
CA LYS A 126 -5.29 9.35 15.70
C LYS A 126 -6.49 8.40 15.80
N LEU A 127 -6.21 7.12 16.03
CA LEU A 127 -7.20 6.06 16.19
C LEU A 127 -7.51 5.69 17.65
N SER A 128 -6.67 6.07 18.61
CA SER A 128 -6.79 5.63 20.01
C SER A 128 -7.60 6.58 20.89
N SER A 129 -7.87 7.82 20.46
CA SER A 129 -8.68 8.73 21.24
C SER A 129 -10.15 8.28 21.29
N VAL A 130 -10.79 8.46 22.44
CA VAL A 130 -12.23 8.10 22.63
C VAL A 130 -13.11 8.86 21.61
N GLU A 131 -12.76 10.10 21.32
CA GLU A 131 -13.42 10.94 20.34
C GLU A 131 -13.28 10.40 18.92
N ALA A 132 -12.07 10.02 18.49
CA ALA A 132 -11.84 9.45 17.17
C ALA A 132 -12.62 8.13 17.00
N LYS A 133 -12.60 7.25 18.00
CA LYS A 133 -13.39 6.02 18.00
C LYS A 133 -14.90 6.28 17.86
N ALA A 134 -15.43 7.26 18.58
CA ALA A 134 -16.84 7.64 18.45
C ALA A 134 -17.16 8.14 17.04
N ALA A 135 -16.37 9.05 16.50
CA ALA A 135 -16.53 9.56 15.13
C ALA A 135 -16.49 8.43 14.09
N LEU A 136 -15.48 7.56 14.15
CA LEU A 136 -15.32 6.42 13.25
C LEU A 136 -16.51 5.45 13.33
N THR A 137 -16.98 5.14 14.54
CA THR A 137 -18.15 4.26 14.73
C THR A 137 -19.39 4.81 14.04
N PHE A 138 -19.72 6.08 14.26
CA PHE A 138 -20.90 6.70 13.67
C PHE A 138 -20.77 6.93 12.16
N LEU A 139 -19.58 7.25 11.66
CA LEU A 139 -19.30 7.26 10.24
C LEU A 139 -19.56 5.89 9.61
N GLY A 140 -19.12 4.81 10.26
CA GLY A 140 -19.36 3.45 9.80
C GLY A 140 -20.83 3.04 9.80
N LEU A 141 -21.58 3.41 10.84
CA LEU A 141 -23.04 3.15 10.92
C LEU A 141 -23.78 3.87 9.80
N GLN A 142 -23.45 5.13 9.55
CA GLN A 142 -24.10 5.92 8.50
C GLN A 142 -23.70 5.45 7.10
N TRP A 143 -22.40 5.18 6.89
CA TRP A 143 -21.88 4.64 5.62
C TRP A 143 -22.55 3.33 5.22
N SER A 144 -22.72 2.43 6.18
CA SER A 144 -23.37 1.13 5.96
C SER A 144 -24.87 1.24 5.63
N ASN A 145 -25.55 2.31 6.08
CA ASN A 145 -26.98 2.49 5.88
C ASN A 145 -27.38 3.40 4.72
N GLU A 146 -26.37 3.95 3.99
CA GLU A 146 -26.64 4.96 2.99
C GLU A 146 -27.13 4.41 1.66
N ASP A 147 -28.14 5.08 1.10
CA ASP A 147 -28.56 4.97 -0.29
C ASP A 147 -27.85 6.04 -1.15
N ASN A 148 -27.58 5.74 -2.42
CA ASN A 148 -26.72 6.49 -3.34
C ASN A 148 -27.01 8.00 -3.52
N GLY A 149 -28.04 8.54 -2.87
CA GLY A 149 -28.53 9.90 -3.12
C GLY A 149 -27.90 11.05 -2.35
N LYS A 150 -27.09 10.77 -1.31
CA LYS A 150 -26.52 11.82 -0.46
C LYS A 150 -25.06 12.13 -0.78
N GLY A 151 -24.69 13.42 -0.74
CA GLY A 151 -23.29 13.83 -0.89
C GLY A 151 -22.42 13.44 0.32
N LEU A 152 -21.13 13.18 0.08
CA LEU A 152 -20.17 12.72 1.08
C LEU A 152 -20.05 13.66 2.29
N THR A 153 -19.95 14.97 2.07
CA THR A 153 -19.90 15.98 3.13
C THR A 153 -21.11 15.88 4.07
N LYS A 154 -22.29 15.68 3.48
CA LYS A 154 -23.53 15.58 4.24
C LYS A 154 -23.60 14.33 5.10
N ILE A 155 -23.23 13.17 4.52
CA ILE A 155 -23.15 11.90 5.26
C ILE A 155 -22.23 12.06 6.47
N ALA A 156 -21.06 12.62 6.22
CA ALA A 156 -20.03 12.80 7.22
C ALA A 156 -20.53 13.68 8.40
N PHE A 157 -21.06 14.87 8.13
CA PHE A 157 -21.53 15.75 9.19
C PHE A 157 -22.78 15.27 9.89
N GLU A 158 -23.72 14.60 9.19
CA GLU A 158 -24.85 13.93 9.85
C GLU A 158 -24.37 12.84 10.83
N SER A 159 -23.27 12.14 10.49
CA SER A 159 -22.65 11.14 11.37
C SER A 159 -21.98 11.77 12.60
N LEU A 160 -21.23 12.86 12.39
CA LEU A 160 -20.54 13.57 13.49
C LEU A 160 -21.51 14.20 14.46
N VAL A 161 -22.64 14.75 13.98
CA VAL A 161 -23.71 15.25 14.85
C VAL A 161 -24.32 14.13 15.71
N ARG A 162 -24.58 12.95 15.12
CA ARG A 162 -25.03 11.78 15.88
C ARG A 162 -24.00 11.32 16.91
N ALA A 163 -22.72 11.31 16.53
CA ALA A 163 -21.62 10.97 17.44
C ALA A 163 -21.52 11.95 18.60
N ALA A 164 -21.69 13.23 18.36
CA ALA A 164 -21.70 14.27 19.42
C ALA A 164 -22.89 14.08 20.39
N LEU A 165 -24.06 13.73 19.84
CA LEU A 165 -25.29 13.53 20.62
C LEU A 165 -25.44 12.11 21.21
N ARG A 166 -24.44 11.21 21.07
CA ARG A 166 -24.55 9.79 21.44
C ARG A 166 -25.04 9.49 22.88
N ASN A 167 -24.71 10.37 23.81
CA ASN A 167 -25.06 10.22 25.23
C ASN A 167 -26.21 11.14 25.66
N THR A 168 -26.99 11.68 24.72
CA THR A 168 -28.08 12.60 25.00
C THR A 168 -29.44 11.90 24.94
N ASN A 169 -30.40 12.40 25.74
CA ASN A 169 -31.78 11.99 25.74
C ASN A 169 -32.66 13.18 26.19
N SER A 170 -33.97 12.96 26.35
CA SER A 170 -34.92 14.03 26.74
C SER A 170 -34.58 14.69 28.09
N SER A 171 -33.89 14.00 29.00
CA SER A 171 -33.46 14.50 30.30
C SER A 171 -32.01 15.04 30.31
N ASN A 172 -31.17 14.60 29.38
CA ASN A 172 -29.81 15.04 29.26
C ASN A 172 -29.56 15.60 27.82
N ARG A 173 -29.69 16.88 27.67
CA ARG A 173 -29.65 17.57 26.37
C ARG A 173 -28.33 18.29 26.20
N MET A 174 -27.97 18.58 24.96
CA MET A 174 -26.71 19.28 24.61
C MET A 174 -27.04 20.57 23.87
N LYS A 175 -26.38 21.67 24.24
CA LYS A 175 -26.48 22.95 23.56
C LYS A 175 -25.76 22.93 22.22
N ARG A 176 -26.22 23.72 21.25
CA ARG A 176 -25.59 23.87 19.91
C ARG A 176 -24.10 24.13 20.00
N VAL A 177 -23.69 25.05 20.87
CA VAL A 177 -22.28 25.41 21.07
C VAL A 177 -21.44 24.22 21.52
N ASP A 178 -21.98 23.34 22.35
CA ASP A 178 -21.28 22.16 22.86
C ASP A 178 -21.22 21.05 21.79
N ILE A 179 -22.25 20.94 20.93
CA ILE A 179 -22.20 20.09 19.73
C ILE A 179 -21.08 20.52 18.81
N HIS A 180 -20.97 21.83 18.52
CA HIS A 180 -19.88 22.37 17.70
C HIS A 180 -18.51 22.08 18.30
N LYS A 181 -18.32 22.31 19.61
CA LYS A 181 -17.05 21.98 20.31
C LYS A 181 -16.70 20.50 20.21
N THR A 182 -17.68 19.63 20.42
CA THR A 182 -17.46 18.18 20.31
C THR A 182 -17.04 17.77 18.91
N ILE A 183 -17.67 18.34 17.87
CA ILE A 183 -17.28 18.06 16.48
C ILE A 183 -15.89 18.63 16.18
N MET A 184 -15.55 19.80 16.70
CA MET A 184 -14.20 20.36 16.57
C MET A 184 -13.13 19.50 17.23
N ASN A 185 -13.46 18.82 18.34
CA ASN A 185 -12.54 17.85 18.96
C ASN A 185 -12.32 16.61 18.11
N TYR A 186 -13.33 16.20 17.30
CA TYR A 186 -13.15 15.13 16.33
C TYR A 186 -12.25 15.51 15.16
N LEU A 187 -12.24 16.82 14.78
CA LEU A 187 -11.59 17.36 13.59
C LEU A 187 -10.70 18.58 13.94
N PRO A 188 -9.65 18.43 14.76
CA PRO A 188 -8.88 19.55 15.29
C PRO A 188 -8.15 20.38 14.23
N THR A 189 -7.85 19.79 13.06
CA THR A 189 -7.09 20.44 11.99
C THR A 189 -7.93 21.22 10.99
N THR A 190 -9.25 21.06 11.02
CA THR A 190 -10.16 21.65 10.03
C THR A 190 -10.58 23.09 10.40
N ASN A 191 -10.89 23.92 9.40
CA ASN A 191 -11.38 25.29 9.62
C ASN A 191 -12.67 25.29 10.48
N LYS A 192 -12.61 25.99 11.63
CA LYS A 192 -13.69 26.02 12.62
C LYS A 192 -14.99 26.62 12.08
N GLU A 193 -14.92 27.64 11.24
CA GLU A 193 -16.10 28.29 10.66
C GLU A 193 -16.86 27.35 9.73
N ASP A 194 -16.14 26.58 8.90
CA ASP A 194 -16.74 25.60 8.02
C ASP A 194 -17.34 24.43 8.81
N ILE A 195 -16.71 23.99 9.90
CA ILE A 195 -17.28 22.97 10.79
C ILE A 195 -18.63 23.42 11.32
N VAL A 196 -18.73 24.65 11.85
CA VAL A 196 -20.00 25.20 12.38
C VAL A 196 -21.07 25.22 11.29
N LYS A 197 -20.74 25.74 10.10
CA LYS A 197 -21.67 25.80 8.95
C LYS A 197 -22.23 24.44 8.56
N TYR A 198 -21.36 23.42 8.40
CA TYR A 198 -21.81 22.09 8.00
C TYR A 198 -22.51 21.33 9.14
N ALA A 199 -22.10 21.55 10.39
CA ALA A 199 -22.78 20.99 11.57
C ALA A 199 -24.19 21.55 11.71
N ASP A 200 -24.40 22.85 11.54
CA ASP A 200 -25.71 23.48 11.57
C ASP A 200 -26.61 23.03 10.43
N ALA A 201 -26.07 22.87 9.22
CA ALA A 201 -26.79 22.31 8.09
C ALA A 201 -27.25 20.86 8.38
N ALA A 202 -26.39 20.04 8.98
CA ALA A 202 -26.71 18.68 9.39
C ALA A 202 -27.76 18.65 10.51
N LEU A 203 -27.62 19.46 11.57
CA LEU A 203 -28.60 19.62 12.65
C LEU A 203 -29.96 20.01 12.11
N SER A 204 -30.04 21.04 11.27
CA SER A 204 -31.29 21.52 10.69
C SER A 204 -32.02 20.43 9.93
N LYS A 205 -31.29 19.56 9.24
CA LYS A 205 -31.87 18.44 8.50
C LYS A 205 -32.31 17.30 9.42
N LEU A 206 -31.52 16.96 10.43
CA LEU A 206 -31.84 15.86 11.35
C LEU A 206 -33.01 16.19 12.28
N VAL A 207 -33.23 17.48 12.55
CA VAL A 207 -34.38 17.95 13.35
C VAL A 207 -35.72 17.80 12.64
N ASN A 208 -35.77 17.83 11.31
CA ASN A 208 -36.99 17.72 10.47
C ASN A 208 -38.25 18.35 11.10
N LYS A 209 -38.35 19.70 11.07
CA LYS A 209 -39.46 20.46 11.71
C LYS A 209 -40.85 20.15 11.12
N THR A 210 -40.92 19.58 9.91
CA THR A 210 -42.18 19.28 9.21
C THR A 210 -42.83 17.97 9.67
N ASP A 211 -42.00 17.00 10.05
CA ASP A 211 -42.46 15.70 10.58
C ASP A 211 -41.76 15.37 11.90
N LYS A 212 -42.33 15.89 12.98
CA LYS A 212 -41.79 15.73 14.34
C LYS A 212 -41.77 14.27 14.82
N LYS A 213 -42.61 13.39 14.25
CA LYS A 213 -42.64 11.97 14.62
C LYS A 213 -41.44 11.19 14.08
N ASN A 214 -40.96 11.57 12.88
CA ASN A 214 -39.82 10.93 12.21
C ASN A 214 -38.50 11.71 12.36
N SER A 215 -38.44 12.66 13.30
CA SER A 215 -37.26 13.48 13.56
C SER A 215 -36.17 12.64 14.25
N ILE A 216 -34.97 12.63 13.67
CA ILE A 216 -33.78 11.92 14.20
C ILE A 216 -33.25 12.63 15.43
N VAL A 217 -33.27 13.97 15.41
CA VAL A 217 -32.84 14.86 16.52
C VAL A 217 -34.02 15.68 16.98
N LYS A 218 -34.31 15.68 18.28
CA LYS A 218 -35.29 16.55 18.92
C LYS A 218 -34.66 17.87 19.32
N ILE A 219 -35.40 18.97 19.18
CA ILE A 219 -34.97 20.34 19.52
C ILE A 219 -35.91 20.96 20.56
N TRP A 220 -35.33 21.70 21.49
CA TRP A 220 -36.03 22.63 22.42
C TRP A 220 -35.63 24.05 22.00
N ASP A 221 -36.47 24.65 21.17
CA ASP A 221 -36.19 25.95 20.52
C ASP A 221 -35.91 27.08 21.51
N LYS A 222 -36.46 27.05 22.74
CA LYS A 222 -36.26 28.13 23.75
C LYS A 222 -34.85 28.14 24.33
N ASP A 223 -34.28 26.96 24.49
CA ASP A 223 -33.00 26.77 25.18
C ASP A 223 -31.87 26.45 24.19
N ASP A 224 -32.19 26.30 22.90
CA ASP A 224 -31.31 25.84 21.82
C ASP A 224 -30.57 24.55 22.18
N GLU A 225 -31.35 23.58 22.73
CA GLU A 225 -30.88 22.29 23.18
C GLU A 225 -31.38 21.16 22.29
N PHE A 226 -30.55 20.12 22.15
CA PHE A 226 -30.76 19.02 21.24
C PHE A 226 -30.52 17.67 21.94
N CYS A 227 -31.22 16.64 21.52
CA CYS A 227 -30.91 15.25 21.84
C CYS A 227 -31.31 14.31 20.69
N LEU A 228 -30.78 13.09 20.68
CA LEU A 228 -31.26 12.04 19.79
C LEU A 228 -32.71 11.65 20.15
N SER A 229 -33.49 11.29 19.13
CA SER A 229 -34.83 10.69 19.37
C SER A 229 -34.66 9.29 19.92
N TYR A 230 -35.70 8.80 20.63
CA TYR A 230 -35.71 7.46 21.20
C TYR A 230 -35.57 6.38 20.13
N GLU A 231 -36.26 6.55 19.02
CA GLU A 231 -36.22 5.66 17.85
C GLU A 231 -34.81 5.60 17.24
N GLU A 232 -34.10 6.74 17.17
CA GLU A 232 -32.75 6.79 16.66
C GLU A 232 -31.76 6.11 17.62
N ILE A 233 -31.92 6.31 18.94
CA ILE A 233 -31.07 5.62 19.93
C ILE A 233 -31.24 4.10 19.79
N GLN A 234 -32.43 3.59 19.71
CA GLN A 234 -32.68 2.15 19.51
C GLN A 234 -32.07 1.65 18.18
N ARG A 235 -32.24 2.41 17.10
CA ARG A 235 -31.64 2.07 15.81
C ARG A 235 -30.12 1.99 15.88
N ILE A 236 -29.50 2.91 16.58
CA ILE A 236 -28.05 2.92 16.81
C ILE A 236 -27.63 1.68 17.60
N GLU A 237 -28.33 1.35 18.69
CA GLU A 237 -28.03 0.18 19.51
C GLU A 237 -28.11 -1.13 18.71
N ILE A 238 -29.17 -1.31 17.90
CA ILE A 238 -29.33 -2.48 17.03
C ILE A 238 -28.17 -2.59 16.03
N ASN A 239 -27.79 -1.45 15.42
CA ASN A 239 -26.72 -1.44 14.43
C ASN A 239 -25.34 -1.66 15.08
N LEU A 240 -25.11 -1.14 16.29
CA LEU A 240 -23.89 -1.42 17.06
C LEU A 240 -23.77 -2.91 17.38
N GLU A 241 -24.86 -3.55 17.78
CA GLU A 241 -24.86 -4.98 18.06
C GLU A 241 -24.57 -5.82 16.79
N LYS A 242 -25.16 -5.46 15.65
CA LYS A 242 -24.83 -6.09 14.36
C LYS A 242 -23.34 -5.94 14.02
N ASN A 243 -22.78 -4.74 14.20
CA ASN A 243 -21.36 -4.51 13.95
C ASN A 243 -20.46 -5.36 14.86
N LYS A 244 -20.81 -5.52 16.14
CA LYS A 244 -20.07 -6.39 17.06
C LYS A 244 -20.08 -7.86 16.61
N VAL A 245 -21.23 -8.34 16.10
CA VAL A 245 -21.32 -9.70 15.54
C VAL A 245 -20.43 -9.84 14.30
N GLU A 246 -20.49 -8.89 13.36
CA GLU A 246 -19.63 -8.88 12.17
C GLU A 246 -18.14 -8.88 12.55
N GLU A 247 -17.74 -8.02 13.49
CA GLU A 247 -16.39 -7.93 14.02
C GLU A 247 -15.95 -9.23 14.71
N SER A 248 -16.82 -9.85 15.51
CA SER A 248 -16.54 -11.15 16.15
C SER A 248 -16.28 -12.25 15.11
N ILE A 249 -17.05 -12.30 14.02
CA ILE A 249 -16.86 -13.27 12.95
C ILE A 249 -15.51 -13.02 12.26
N PHE A 250 -15.20 -11.76 11.94
CA PHE A 250 -13.91 -11.39 11.35
C PHE A 250 -12.74 -11.76 12.26
N ASN A 251 -12.81 -11.43 13.56
CA ASN A 251 -11.77 -11.75 14.53
C ASN A 251 -11.52 -13.26 14.62
N LYS A 252 -12.58 -14.08 14.55
CA LYS A 252 -12.44 -15.55 14.52
C LYS A 252 -11.70 -16.04 13.28
N GLU A 253 -11.98 -15.45 12.09
CA GLU A 253 -11.23 -15.80 10.87
C GLU A 253 -9.76 -15.39 11.00
N VAL A 254 -9.46 -14.22 11.57
CA VAL A 254 -8.08 -13.78 11.83
C VAL A 254 -7.37 -14.70 12.83
N SER A 255 -8.02 -15.05 13.96
CA SER A 255 -7.45 -15.97 14.94
C SER A 255 -7.16 -17.35 14.33
N ALA A 256 -8.01 -17.84 13.44
CA ALA A 256 -7.79 -19.10 12.74
C ALA A 256 -6.55 -19.02 11.80
N LEU A 257 -6.32 -17.88 11.15
CA LEU A 257 -5.09 -17.65 10.37
C LEU A 257 -3.85 -17.64 11.25
N ILE A 258 -3.92 -17.02 12.44
CA ILE A 258 -2.81 -16.99 13.40
C ILE A 258 -2.48 -18.40 13.91
N VAL A 259 -3.49 -19.18 14.30
CA VAL A 259 -3.31 -20.58 14.72
C VAL A 259 -2.60 -21.39 13.63
N ASN A 260 -3.00 -21.21 12.39
CA ASN A 260 -2.37 -21.90 11.26
C ASN A 260 -0.91 -21.48 11.05
N GLU A 261 -0.55 -20.23 11.36
CA GLU A 261 0.80 -19.72 11.17
C GLU A 261 1.76 -20.14 12.32
N VAL A 262 1.22 -20.26 13.54
CA VAL A 262 2.01 -20.52 14.75
C VAL A 262 2.06 -22.01 15.11
N SER A 263 1.51 -22.90 14.28
CA SER A 263 1.20 -24.33 14.59
C SER A 263 2.39 -25.28 14.87
N ASP A 264 3.60 -24.81 15.14
CA ASP A 264 4.75 -25.65 15.53
C ASP A 264 4.92 -25.82 17.07
N GLY A 265 3.94 -25.43 17.87
CA GLY A 265 3.98 -25.59 19.33
C GLY A 265 2.61 -25.47 20.00
N ASP A 266 2.47 -25.97 21.23
CA ASP A 266 1.33 -25.73 22.12
C ASP A 266 1.26 -24.24 22.47
N VAL A 267 0.61 -23.42 21.61
CA VAL A 267 0.39 -21.99 21.86
C VAL A 267 -0.91 -21.84 22.65
N SER A 268 -0.84 -21.14 23.80
CA SER A 268 -2.00 -20.92 24.64
C SER A 268 -3.03 -20.02 23.95
N ASP A 269 -4.32 -20.21 24.27
CA ASP A 269 -5.41 -19.35 23.77
C ASP A 269 -5.16 -17.87 24.11
N ASP A 270 -4.58 -17.55 25.26
CA ASP A 270 -4.20 -16.19 25.67
C ASP A 270 -3.19 -15.56 24.71
N THR A 271 -2.23 -16.36 24.24
CA THR A 271 -1.23 -15.88 23.26
C THR A 271 -1.87 -15.60 21.89
N ILE A 272 -2.81 -16.44 21.45
CA ILE A 272 -3.54 -16.25 20.19
C ILE A 272 -4.41 -14.99 20.28
N GLU A 273 -5.12 -14.79 21.40
CA GLU A 273 -5.92 -13.59 21.62
C GLU A 273 -5.04 -12.33 21.61
N PHE A 274 -3.92 -12.37 22.30
CA PHE A 274 -2.96 -11.28 22.32
C PHE A 274 -2.41 -10.95 20.91
N LEU A 275 -1.96 -11.95 20.15
CA LEU A 275 -1.48 -11.78 18.78
C LEU A 275 -2.60 -11.22 17.88
N THR A 276 -3.83 -11.70 18.04
CA THR A 276 -4.99 -11.21 17.30
C THR A 276 -5.19 -9.72 17.51
N VAL A 277 -5.19 -9.25 18.76
CA VAL A 277 -5.34 -7.82 19.10
C VAL A 277 -4.22 -6.99 18.47
N LYS A 278 -2.97 -7.45 18.54
CA LYS A 278 -1.81 -6.74 17.98
C LYS A 278 -1.85 -6.67 16.45
N ILE A 279 -2.13 -7.79 15.80
CA ILE A 279 -2.23 -7.85 14.32
C ILE A 279 -3.37 -6.96 13.83
N LEU A 280 -4.50 -6.93 14.51
CA LEU A 280 -5.62 -6.04 14.17
C LEU A 280 -5.25 -4.56 14.33
N LYS A 281 -4.50 -4.18 15.36
CA LYS A 281 -4.00 -2.81 15.49
C LYS A 281 -3.07 -2.40 14.34
N VAL A 282 -2.18 -3.30 13.92
CA VAL A 282 -1.30 -3.06 12.76
C VAL A 282 -2.13 -2.90 11.48
N LEU A 283 -3.11 -3.78 11.27
CA LEU A 283 -4.00 -3.73 10.11
C LEU A 283 -4.81 -2.43 10.07
N ASP A 284 -5.38 -2.01 11.18
CA ASP A 284 -6.13 -0.75 11.30
C ASP A 284 -5.26 0.46 10.97
N ARG A 285 -4.03 0.48 11.48
CA ARG A 285 -3.06 1.55 11.17
C ARG A 285 -2.71 1.58 9.69
N PHE A 286 -2.46 0.42 9.11
CA PHE A 286 -2.14 0.29 7.68
C PHE A 286 -3.31 0.78 6.80
N LEU A 287 -4.54 0.38 7.10
CA LEU A 287 -5.74 0.83 6.38
C LEU A 287 -5.98 2.33 6.56
N PHE A 288 -5.73 2.86 7.75
CA PHE A 288 -5.85 4.29 8.01
C PHE A 288 -4.84 5.10 7.19
N ASN A 289 -3.57 4.69 7.17
CA ASN A 289 -2.52 5.32 6.37
C ASN A 289 -2.86 5.29 4.87
N SER A 290 -3.40 4.18 4.36
CA SER A 290 -3.87 4.08 2.98
C SER A 290 -5.02 5.05 2.68
N GLY A 291 -5.96 5.23 3.60
CA GLY A 291 -7.04 6.20 3.49
C GLY A 291 -6.53 7.65 3.48
N GLU A 292 -5.54 7.95 4.31
CA GLU A 292 -4.87 9.25 4.37
C GLU A 292 -4.11 9.56 3.07
N GLU A 293 -3.39 8.57 2.52
CA GLU A 293 -2.70 8.67 1.23
C GLU A 293 -3.68 9.02 0.10
N PHE A 294 -4.82 8.32 0.03
CA PHE A 294 -5.84 8.61 -0.97
C PHE A 294 -6.41 10.02 -0.80
N ALA A 295 -6.78 10.41 0.42
CA ALA A 295 -7.32 11.73 0.69
C ALA A 295 -6.33 12.85 0.32
N LEU A 296 -5.06 12.71 0.68
CA LEU A 296 -4.00 13.64 0.32
C LEU A 296 -3.74 13.67 -1.19
N SER A 297 -3.80 12.52 -1.87
CA SER A 297 -3.67 12.45 -3.33
C SER A 297 -4.76 13.27 -4.01
N VAL A 298 -6.00 13.18 -3.54
CA VAL A 298 -7.13 13.94 -4.10
C VAL A 298 -7.02 15.44 -3.79
N ILE A 299 -6.60 15.79 -2.59
CA ILE A 299 -6.46 17.20 -2.16
C ILE A 299 -5.30 17.87 -2.90
N LYS A 300 -4.16 17.20 -3.02
CA LYS A 300 -2.98 17.70 -3.75
C LYS A 300 -3.08 17.53 -5.27
N GLU A 301 -4.17 16.95 -5.74
CA GLU A 301 -4.43 16.70 -7.18
C GLU A 301 -3.34 15.89 -7.89
N SER A 302 -2.66 15.02 -7.17
CA SER A 302 -1.56 14.19 -7.67
C SER A 302 -1.55 12.86 -6.96
N ILE A 303 -1.44 11.74 -7.71
CA ILE A 303 -1.37 10.42 -7.11
C ILE A 303 -0.06 10.30 -6.33
N ILE A 304 -0.21 10.16 -5.01
CA ILE A 304 0.87 9.89 -4.08
C ILE A 304 0.94 8.38 -3.91
N VAL A 305 2.12 7.81 -4.05
CA VAL A 305 2.37 6.39 -3.72
C VAL A 305 3.44 6.40 -2.65
N LYS A 306 3.09 5.91 -1.47
CA LYS A 306 4.04 5.68 -0.40
C LYS A 306 4.83 4.40 -0.70
N ASN A 307 6.00 4.27 -0.10
CA ASN A 307 6.88 3.14 -0.32
C ASN A 307 6.24 1.83 0.18
N GLU A 308 6.60 0.72 -0.45
CA GLU A 308 6.12 -0.66 -0.18
C GLU A 308 6.40 -1.15 1.24
N SER A 309 7.30 -0.48 1.95
CA SER A 309 7.63 -0.74 3.35
C SER A 309 6.56 -0.32 4.36
N GLU A 310 5.44 0.28 3.94
CA GLU A 310 4.47 0.86 4.87
C GLU A 310 3.87 -0.18 5.84
N LEU A 311 3.56 -1.38 5.37
CA LEU A 311 3.10 -2.46 6.25
C LEU A 311 4.18 -2.86 7.27
N LYS A 312 5.43 -3.02 6.81
CA LYS A 312 6.56 -3.31 7.70
C LYS A 312 6.76 -2.20 8.72
N ASN A 313 6.64 -0.93 8.31
CA ASN A 313 6.73 0.20 9.22
C ASN A 313 5.62 0.16 10.28
N CYS A 314 4.37 -0.14 9.90
CA CYS A 314 3.26 -0.29 10.85
C CYS A 314 3.52 -1.42 11.85
N ILE A 315 4.12 -2.53 11.42
CA ILE A 315 4.50 -3.66 12.30
C ILE A 315 5.57 -3.22 13.30
N PHE A 316 6.63 -2.56 12.82
CA PHE A 316 7.71 -2.09 13.69
C PHE A 316 7.24 -1.02 14.68
N GLU A 317 6.38 -0.10 14.26
CA GLU A 317 5.80 0.92 15.16
C GLU A 317 4.97 0.28 16.30
N GLU A 318 4.29 -0.85 16.06
CA GLU A 318 3.55 -1.54 17.11
C GLU A 318 4.48 -2.28 18.11
N ILE A 319 5.60 -2.79 17.63
CA ILE A 319 6.61 -3.44 18.50
C ILE A 319 7.26 -2.42 19.43
N ASP A 320 7.62 -1.25 18.91
CA ASP A 320 8.35 -0.22 19.66
C ASP A 320 7.52 0.40 20.80
N GLN A 321 6.18 0.38 20.71
CA GLN A 321 5.30 1.03 21.68
C GLN A 321 5.14 0.33 23.03
N GLU A 322 5.40 -0.98 23.14
CA GLU A 322 5.02 -1.76 24.34
C GLU A 322 6.11 -2.70 24.92
N GLY A 323 7.38 -2.55 24.54
CA GLY A 323 8.47 -3.41 25.07
C GLY A 323 8.26 -4.89 24.72
N PHE A 324 7.75 -5.17 23.56
CA PHE A 324 7.28 -6.44 23.09
C PHE A 324 8.46 -7.38 22.73
N ASN A 325 8.50 -8.56 23.32
CA ASN A 325 9.63 -9.49 23.19
C ASN A 325 9.25 -10.84 22.55
N LEU A 326 8.43 -10.84 21.49
CA LEU A 326 8.25 -12.02 20.65
C LEU A 326 9.10 -11.85 19.37
N PRO A 327 10.25 -12.53 19.25
CA PRO A 327 11.16 -12.33 18.11
C PRO A 327 10.49 -12.59 16.75
N ASP A 328 9.56 -13.53 16.68
CA ASP A 328 8.89 -13.97 15.45
C ASP A 328 7.64 -13.14 15.09
N PHE A 329 7.26 -12.17 15.95
CA PHE A 329 6.04 -11.37 15.70
C PHE A 329 6.05 -10.63 14.35
N PRO A 330 7.15 -9.99 13.90
CA PRO A 330 7.16 -9.30 12.61
C PRO A 330 6.80 -10.21 11.46
N ASP A 331 7.30 -11.43 11.45
CA ASP A 331 7.08 -12.40 10.39
C ASP A 331 5.67 -12.96 10.46
N ILE A 332 5.18 -13.33 11.63
CA ILE A 332 3.80 -13.77 11.85
C ILE A 332 2.83 -12.67 11.41
N ALA A 333 3.05 -11.43 11.86
CA ALA A 333 2.19 -10.31 11.51
C ALA A 333 2.18 -10.03 10.00
N LEU A 334 3.36 -10.04 9.35
CA LEU A 334 3.49 -9.83 7.92
C LEU A 334 2.74 -10.91 7.14
N ASN A 335 2.91 -12.18 7.49
CA ASN A 335 2.27 -13.31 6.82
C ASN A 335 0.76 -13.29 7.03
N VAL A 336 0.29 -13.15 8.25
CA VAL A 336 -1.15 -13.12 8.56
C VAL A 336 -1.83 -11.93 7.89
N ILE A 337 -1.26 -10.73 7.96
CA ILE A 337 -1.83 -9.54 7.32
C ILE A 337 -1.81 -9.70 5.80
N SER A 338 -0.75 -10.24 5.21
CA SER A 338 -0.70 -10.53 3.79
C SER A 338 -1.79 -11.52 3.36
N HIS A 339 -2.06 -12.55 4.16
CA HIS A 339 -3.18 -13.47 3.93
C HIS A 339 -4.54 -12.77 4.04
N ILE A 340 -4.73 -11.91 5.04
CA ILE A 340 -5.96 -11.12 5.21
C ILE A 340 -6.20 -10.23 3.99
N LEU A 341 -5.19 -9.45 3.57
CA LEU A 341 -5.31 -8.50 2.46
C LEU A 341 -5.51 -9.19 1.10
N ASN A 342 -4.99 -10.41 0.93
CA ASN A 342 -5.17 -11.24 -0.26
C ASN A 342 -6.33 -12.25 -0.14
N SER A 343 -7.08 -12.22 0.97
CA SER A 343 -8.15 -13.17 1.23
C SER A 343 -9.25 -13.12 0.17
N ARG A 344 -9.82 -14.31 -0.09
CA ARG A 344 -11.02 -14.50 -0.92
C ARG A 344 -12.29 -14.65 -0.05
N SER A 345 -12.16 -14.61 1.29
CA SER A 345 -13.31 -14.65 2.20
C SER A 345 -14.14 -13.37 2.04
N ARG A 346 -15.45 -13.56 1.80
CA ARG A 346 -16.39 -12.44 1.70
C ARG A 346 -16.47 -11.64 3.00
N VAL A 347 -16.35 -12.29 4.14
CA VAL A 347 -16.34 -11.64 5.46
C VAL A 347 -15.15 -10.70 5.58
N ILE A 348 -13.95 -11.19 5.24
CA ILE A 348 -12.72 -10.40 5.28
C ILE A 348 -12.80 -9.23 4.28
N ILE A 349 -13.18 -9.48 3.03
CA ILE A 349 -13.30 -8.43 1.99
C ILE A 349 -14.25 -7.32 2.45
N GLN A 350 -15.44 -7.68 2.95
CA GLN A 350 -16.42 -6.69 3.41
C GLN A 350 -15.94 -5.89 4.62
N HIS A 351 -15.26 -6.54 5.56
CA HIS A 351 -14.69 -5.86 6.73
C HIS A 351 -13.60 -4.87 6.34
N LEU A 352 -12.63 -5.31 5.54
CA LEU A 352 -11.54 -4.45 5.03
C LEU A 352 -12.08 -3.27 4.25
N LYS A 353 -13.05 -3.51 3.36
CA LYS A 353 -13.67 -2.45 2.54
C LYS A 353 -14.37 -1.42 3.41
N LYS A 354 -15.16 -1.86 4.39
CA LYS A 354 -15.85 -0.99 5.35
C LYS A 354 -14.85 -0.16 6.15
N ALA A 355 -13.79 -0.77 6.69
CA ALA A 355 -12.76 -0.08 7.46
C ALA A 355 -12.01 0.94 6.60
N SER A 356 -11.56 0.55 5.40
CA SER A 356 -10.87 1.44 4.47
C SER A 356 -11.73 2.66 4.08
N ASP A 357 -12.99 2.46 3.77
CA ASP A 357 -13.90 3.56 3.41
C ASP A 357 -14.11 4.52 4.58
N ILE A 358 -14.27 4.01 5.80
CA ILE A 358 -14.45 4.82 7.01
C ILE A 358 -13.19 5.65 7.29
N TYR A 359 -12.01 5.03 7.23
CA TYR A 359 -10.75 5.72 7.46
C TYR A 359 -10.45 6.76 6.38
N THR A 360 -10.77 6.46 5.12
CA THR A 360 -10.65 7.43 4.03
C THR A 360 -11.58 8.64 4.22
N LEU A 361 -12.84 8.38 4.59
CA LEU A 361 -13.82 9.45 4.86
C LEU A 361 -13.37 10.33 6.03
N PHE A 362 -12.86 9.72 7.09
CA PHE A 362 -12.33 10.45 8.25
C PHE A 362 -11.07 11.26 7.89
N SER A 363 -10.19 10.70 7.08
CA SER A 363 -8.99 11.41 6.60
C SER A 363 -9.34 12.63 5.76
N PHE A 364 -10.35 12.53 4.88
CA PHE A 364 -10.87 13.72 4.18
C PHE A 364 -11.37 14.78 5.15
N LEU A 365 -12.15 14.39 6.16
CA LEU A 365 -12.71 15.33 7.12
C LEU A 365 -11.65 16.08 7.92
N LYS A 366 -10.51 15.44 8.19
CA LYS A 366 -9.38 16.08 8.87
C LYS A 366 -8.75 17.18 8.03
N GLU A 367 -8.69 16.96 6.72
CA GLU A 367 -8.02 17.86 5.79
C GLU A 367 -8.98 18.91 5.19
N THR A 368 -10.23 18.55 4.96
CA THR A 368 -11.23 19.43 4.36
C THR A 368 -12.64 19.10 4.85
N PRO A 369 -13.43 20.11 5.26
CA PRO A 369 -14.83 19.87 5.61
C PRO A 369 -15.72 19.61 4.38
N ASP A 370 -15.32 20.07 3.18
CA ASP A 370 -16.09 19.88 1.95
C ASP A 370 -15.50 18.76 1.06
N ILE A 371 -15.70 17.53 1.51
CA ILE A 371 -15.26 16.32 0.79
C ILE A 371 -15.83 16.29 -0.64
N GLN A 372 -17.10 16.67 -0.81
CA GLN A 372 -17.76 16.65 -2.10
C GLN A 372 -17.08 17.56 -3.13
N LYS A 373 -16.55 18.71 -2.70
CA LYS A 373 -15.85 19.66 -3.57
C LYS A 373 -14.55 19.05 -4.11
N VAL A 374 -13.76 18.39 -3.27
CA VAL A 374 -12.47 17.82 -3.69
C VAL A 374 -12.65 16.54 -4.49
N THR A 375 -13.59 15.67 -4.13
CA THR A 375 -13.81 14.41 -4.86
C THR A 375 -14.41 14.61 -6.25
N ARG A 376 -15.08 15.74 -6.52
CA ARG A 376 -15.53 16.13 -7.89
C ARG A 376 -14.39 16.41 -8.85
N LYS A 377 -13.19 16.64 -8.36
CA LYS A 377 -12.00 16.87 -9.20
C LYS A 377 -11.46 15.59 -9.83
N ILE A 378 -11.84 14.42 -9.31
CA ILE A 378 -11.44 13.12 -9.85
C ILE A 378 -12.21 12.90 -11.16
N PHE A 379 -11.53 12.37 -12.17
CA PHE A 379 -12.17 12.02 -13.42
C PHE A 379 -13.34 11.04 -13.23
N SER A 380 -14.39 11.20 -14.02
CA SER A 380 -15.57 10.34 -13.98
C SER A 380 -15.84 9.63 -15.29
N TYR A 381 -15.06 9.92 -16.31
CA TYR A 381 -15.08 9.31 -17.63
C TYR A 381 -13.70 9.52 -18.28
N GLY A 382 -13.37 8.69 -19.22
CA GLY A 382 -12.08 8.71 -19.90
C GLY A 382 -11.62 7.32 -20.30
N THR A 383 -10.33 7.16 -20.42
CA THR A 383 -9.72 5.89 -20.81
C THR A 383 -8.67 5.49 -19.80
N ILE A 384 -8.74 4.25 -19.34
CA ILE A 384 -7.67 3.61 -18.57
C ILE A 384 -6.97 2.62 -19.50
N TRP A 385 -5.68 2.83 -19.68
CA TRP A 385 -4.79 1.94 -20.40
C TRP A 385 -4.24 0.91 -19.42
N LEU A 386 -4.41 -0.37 -19.73
CA LEU A 386 -4.01 -1.48 -18.87
C LEU A 386 -2.65 -2.00 -19.30
N ASP A 387 -1.80 -2.22 -18.32
CA ASP A 387 -0.52 -2.86 -18.49
C ASP A 387 -0.64 -4.39 -18.42
N THR A 388 0.35 -5.11 -18.89
CA THR A 388 0.47 -6.58 -18.80
C THR A 388 0.33 -7.06 -17.36
N THR A 389 0.86 -6.29 -16.38
CA THR A 389 0.75 -6.58 -14.94
C THR A 389 -0.69 -6.55 -14.40
N ILE A 390 -1.63 -5.99 -15.17
CA ILE A 390 -3.07 -5.97 -14.86
C ILE A 390 -3.80 -7.05 -15.64
N VAL A 391 -3.44 -7.25 -16.90
CA VAL A 391 -4.17 -8.18 -17.78
C VAL A 391 -3.84 -9.64 -17.45
N LEU A 392 -2.60 -9.98 -17.10
CA LEU A 392 -2.25 -11.34 -16.69
C LEU A 392 -3.08 -11.84 -15.49
N PRO A 393 -3.27 -11.07 -14.39
CA PRO A 393 -4.21 -11.44 -13.34
C PRO A 393 -5.65 -11.66 -13.79
N LEU A 394 -6.14 -10.90 -14.79
CA LEU A 394 -7.47 -11.15 -15.37
C LEU A 394 -7.56 -12.52 -16.03
N LEU A 395 -6.52 -12.91 -16.79
CA LEU A 395 -6.48 -14.23 -17.42
C LEU A 395 -6.40 -15.35 -16.37
N VAL A 396 -5.68 -15.13 -15.29
CA VAL A 396 -5.61 -16.05 -14.14
C VAL A 396 -6.98 -16.23 -13.50
N GLU A 397 -7.77 -15.17 -13.37
CA GLU A 397 -9.12 -15.26 -12.79
C GLU A 397 -10.07 -16.16 -13.59
N SER A 398 -9.77 -16.46 -14.87
CA SER A 398 -10.51 -17.45 -15.66
C SER A 398 -10.32 -18.89 -15.16
N ILE A 399 -9.23 -19.15 -14.40
CA ILE A 399 -8.94 -20.45 -13.78
C ILE A 399 -9.90 -20.70 -12.61
N TYR A 400 -10.36 -19.65 -11.95
CA TYR A 400 -11.19 -19.74 -10.75
C TYR A 400 -12.65 -20.09 -11.08
N LYS A 401 -13.19 -21.06 -10.36
CA LYS A 401 -14.59 -21.48 -10.56
C LYS A 401 -15.60 -20.52 -9.90
N ASP A 402 -15.21 -19.89 -8.81
CA ASP A 402 -16.08 -18.97 -8.07
C ASP A 402 -15.94 -17.55 -8.59
N GLU A 403 -17.01 -17.00 -9.16
CA GLU A 403 -17.04 -15.61 -9.65
C GLU A 403 -16.75 -14.57 -8.57
N LYS A 404 -17.10 -14.88 -7.31
CA LYS A 404 -16.86 -13.97 -6.18
C LYS A 404 -15.38 -13.78 -5.83
N THR A 405 -14.49 -14.56 -6.43
CA THR A 405 -13.04 -14.46 -6.22
C THR A 405 -12.32 -13.67 -7.31
N LYS A 406 -13.05 -13.17 -8.30
CA LYS A 406 -12.51 -12.49 -9.49
C LYS A 406 -12.39 -10.97 -9.24
N LYS A 407 -11.45 -10.59 -8.38
CA LYS A 407 -11.26 -9.19 -7.92
C LYS A 407 -10.95 -8.21 -9.06
N PHE A 408 -10.05 -8.59 -9.97
CA PHE A 408 -9.67 -7.75 -11.10
C PHE A 408 -10.83 -7.62 -12.09
N THR A 409 -11.45 -8.74 -12.46
CA THR A 409 -12.60 -8.77 -13.37
C THR A 409 -13.74 -7.89 -12.84
N GLU A 410 -14.13 -8.08 -11.57
CA GLU A 410 -15.20 -7.30 -10.95
C GLU A 410 -14.89 -5.79 -10.97
N THR A 411 -13.68 -5.41 -10.58
CA THR A 411 -13.27 -4.00 -10.53
C THR A 411 -13.26 -3.35 -11.91
N LEU A 412 -12.70 -4.03 -12.91
CA LEU A 412 -12.58 -3.47 -14.25
C LEU A 412 -13.93 -3.42 -14.99
N LEU A 413 -14.80 -4.41 -14.78
CA LEU A 413 -16.17 -4.35 -15.33
C LEU A 413 -16.96 -3.22 -14.70
N LEU A 414 -16.86 -2.99 -13.40
CA LEU A 414 -17.51 -1.85 -12.72
C LEU A 414 -17.00 -0.50 -13.25
N LEU A 415 -15.72 -0.37 -13.53
CA LEU A 415 -15.16 0.83 -14.17
C LEU A 415 -15.79 1.06 -15.54
N ASN A 416 -15.88 0.02 -16.35
CA ASN A 416 -16.47 0.10 -17.68
C ASN A 416 -17.97 0.46 -17.62
N ASP A 417 -18.73 -0.23 -16.77
CA ASP A 417 -20.16 0.05 -16.57
C ASP A 417 -20.41 1.47 -16.04
N SER A 418 -19.42 2.05 -15.38
CA SER A 418 -19.45 3.45 -14.92
C SER A 418 -19.09 4.47 -16.00
N GLY A 419 -18.79 4.04 -17.22
CA GLY A 419 -18.49 4.90 -18.38
C GLY A 419 -17.00 5.14 -18.66
N ILE A 420 -16.10 4.45 -17.96
CA ILE A 420 -14.67 4.50 -18.22
C ILE A 420 -14.30 3.43 -19.25
N LYS A 421 -13.59 3.83 -20.31
CA LYS A 421 -13.13 2.91 -21.35
C LYS A 421 -11.86 2.21 -20.92
N LEU A 422 -11.77 0.89 -21.15
CA LEU A 422 -10.59 0.11 -20.90
C LEU A 422 -9.88 -0.19 -22.22
N LYS A 423 -8.59 0.09 -22.29
CA LYS A 423 -7.78 -0.14 -23.48
C LYS A 423 -6.43 -0.78 -23.14
N VAL A 424 -5.88 -1.49 -24.12
CA VAL A 424 -4.49 -1.96 -24.15
C VAL A 424 -3.84 -1.57 -25.48
N THR A 425 -2.53 -1.49 -25.50
CA THR A 425 -1.78 -1.34 -26.75
C THR A 425 -1.57 -2.69 -27.42
N GLU A 426 -1.25 -2.67 -28.70
CA GLU A 426 -0.86 -3.87 -29.46
C GLU A 426 0.33 -4.59 -28.79
N GLY A 427 1.31 -3.83 -28.31
CA GLY A 427 2.46 -4.38 -27.61
C GLY A 427 2.11 -5.14 -26.34
N VAL A 428 1.12 -4.68 -25.56
CA VAL A 428 0.63 -5.42 -24.38
C VAL A 428 0.01 -6.76 -24.80
N VAL A 429 -0.72 -6.80 -25.90
CA VAL A 429 -1.27 -8.06 -26.43
C VAL A 429 -0.15 -9.03 -26.81
N ASP A 430 0.88 -8.53 -27.51
CA ASP A 430 2.04 -9.34 -27.88
C ASP A 430 2.79 -9.88 -26.67
N GLU A 431 2.98 -9.05 -25.63
CA GLU A 431 3.61 -9.48 -24.39
C GLU A 431 2.80 -10.57 -23.67
N ILE A 432 1.47 -10.43 -23.62
CA ILE A 432 0.59 -11.46 -23.05
C ILE A 432 0.75 -12.78 -23.80
N ILE A 433 0.76 -12.73 -25.15
CA ILE A 433 0.95 -13.93 -25.98
C ILE A 433 2.32 -14.58 -25.70
N GLN A 434 3.38 -13.77 -25.52
CA GLN A 434 4.70 -14.28 -25.15
C GLN A 434 4.67 -14.97 -23.77
N HIS A 435 4.02 -14.37 -22.77
CA HIS A 435 3.82 -14.99 -21.45
C HIS A 435 3.07 -16.33 -21.53
N ILE A 436 2.03 -16.40 -22.36
CA ILE A 436 1.27 -17.63 -22.60
C ILE A 436 2.15 -18.69 -23.29
N ASN A 437 2.90 -18.30 -24.33
CA ASN A 437 3.80 -19.20 -25.03
C ASN A 437 4.89 -19.77 -24.10
N LEU A 438 5.47 -18.92 -23.25
CA LEU A 438 6.43 -19.34 -22.23
C LEU A 438 5.79 -20.32 -21.25
N SER A 439 4.58 -20.04 -20.77
CA SER A 439 3.81 -20.92 -19.89
C SER A 439 3.55 -22.28 -20.55
N LYS A 440 3.17 -22.29 -21.83
CA LYS A 440 2.96 -23.50 -22.64
C LYS A 440 4.27 -24.31 -22.82
N HIS A 441 5.39 -23.61 -23.07
CA HIS A 441 6.69 -24.24 -23.14
C HIS A 441 7.06 -24.95 -21.82
N CYS A 442 6.94 -24.22 -20.70
CA CYS A 442 7.23 -24.75 -19.37
C CYS A 442 6.31 -25.92 -18.97
N SER A 443 5.07 -25.96 -19.44
CA SER A 443 4.16 -27.11 -19.18
C SER A 443 4.53 -28.38 -19.91
N ARG A 444 5.38 -28.31 -20.95
CA ARG A 444 5.77 -29.43 -21.81
C ARG A 444 7.20 -29.92 -21.60
N THR A 445 8.02 -29.15 -20.91
CA THR A 445 9.44 -29.41 -20.66
C THR A 445 9.67 -29.80 -19.20
N LEU A 446 10.76 -30.55 -18.95
CA LEU A 446 11.16 -30.89 -17.58
C LEU A 446 11.64 -29.64 -16.85
N THR A 447 11.39 -29.55 -15.55
CA THR A 447 11.81 -28.43 -14.70
C THR A 447 13.31 -28.18 -14.70
N SER A 448 14.10 -29.24 -14.99
CA SER A 448 15.56 -29.14 -15.15
C SER A 448 16.00 -28.41 -16.41
N GLU A 449 15.13 -28.24 -17.39
CA GLU A 449 15.42 -27.61 -18.68
C GLU A 449 15.16 -26.10 -18.67
N TRP A 450 14.51 -25.59 -17.65
CA TRP A 450 14.28 -24.14 -17.52
C TRP A 450 15.17 -23.53 -16.46
N SER A 451 15.82 -22.44 -16.86
CA SER A 451 16.50 -21.57 -15.92
C SER A 451 15.48 -20.57 -15.34
N GLY A 452 15.16 -20.66 -14.06
CA GLY A 452 14.44 -19.58 -13.42
C GLY A 452 13.02 -19.87 -12.96
N ARG A 453 12.13 -18.88 -13.07
CA ARG A 453 10.84 -18.79 -12.41
C ARG A 453 9.76 -19.51 -13.21
N ILE A 454 8.79 -20.10 -12.51
CA ILE A 454 7.56 -20.57 -13.13
C ILE A 454 6.82 -19.36 -13.71
N PRO A 455 6.38 -19.40 -14.98
CA PRO A 455 5.58 -18.33 -15.56
C PRO A 455 4.27 -18.12 -14.78
N PHE A 456 3.89 -16.86 -14.60
CA PHE A 456 2.77 -16.44 -13.75
C PHE A 456 1.46 -17.22 -13.99
N LEU A 457 1.04 -17.35 -15.26
CA LEU A 457 -0.19 -18.04 -15.61
C LEU A 457 -0.12 -19.54 -15.29
N TYR A 458 1.01 -20.19 -15.61
CA TYR A 458 1.19 -21.63 -15.35
C TYR A 458 1.28 -21.92 -13.85
N TYR A 459 1.91 -21.02 -13.11
CA TYR A 459 1.97 -21.07 -11.66
C TYR A 459 0.57 -21.15 -11.04
N HIS A 460 -0.30 -20.18 -11.31
CA HIS A 460 -1.66 -20.17 -10.76
C HIS A 460 -2.51 -21.33 -11.21
N TYR A 461 -2.27 -21.84 -12.44
CA TYR A 461 -2.93 -23.03 -12.92
C TYR A 461 -2.59 -24.27 -12.08
N LEU A 462 -1.32 -24.44 -11.73
CA LEU A 462 -0.85 -25.53 -10.86
C LEU A 462 -1.33 -25.35 -9.41
N GLU A 463 -1.27 -24.15 -8.90
CA GLU A 463 -1.72 -23.79 -7.55
C GLU A 463 -3.19 -24.15 -7.31
N GLU A 464 -4.05 -23.94 -8.31
CA GLU A 464 -5.46 -24.34 -8.26
C GLU A 464 -5.65 -25.87 -8.44
N GLY A 465 -4.56 -26.61 -8.48
CA GLY A 465 -4.54 -28.07 -8.53
C GLY A 465 -4.90 -28.66 -9.88
N HIS A 466 -4.87 -27.88 -10.96
CA HIS A 466 -5.14 -28.38 -12.30
C HIS A 466 -4.05 -29.33 -12.80
N ASN A 467 -4.42 -30.24 -13.70
CA ASN A 467 -3.50 -31.18 -14.27
C ASN A 467 -2.56 -30.51 -15.29
N PRO A 468 -1.22 -30.58 -15.13
CA PRO A 468 -0.26 -29.99 -16.06
C PRO A 468 -0.49 -30.41 -17.52
N SER A 469 -0.91 -31.68 -17.80
CA SER A 469 -1.16 -32.18 -19.15
C SER A 469 -2.31 -31.45 -19.86
N ASP A 470 -3.25 -30.86 -19.12
CA ASP A 470 -4.42 -30.19 -19.68
C ASP A 470 -4.16 -28.70 -19.92
N PHE A 471 -2.97 -28.21 -19.58
CA PHE A 471 -2.64 -26.78 -19.71
C PHE A 471 -2.70 -26.25 -21.13
N SER A 472 -2.31 -27.08 -22.12
CA SER A 472 -2.41 -26.67 -23.52
C SER A 472 -3.86 -26.45 -23.95
N SER A 473 -4.79 -27.31 -23.52
CA SER A 473 -6.23 -27.15 -23.80
C SER A 473 -6.82 -25.94 -23.03
N PHE A 474 -6.30 -25.66 -21.85
CA PHE A 474 -6.69 -24.43 -21.11
C PHE A 474 -6.32 -23.15 -21.89
N ILE A 475 -5.13 -23.12 -22.51
CA ILE A 475 -4.70 -21.96 -23.31
C ILE A 475 -5.60 -21.71 -24.52
N GLU A 476 -6.21 -22.76 -25.10
CA GLU A 476 -7.14 -22.61 -26.23
C GLU A 476 -8.37 -21.75 -25.90
N LEU A 477 -8.64 -21.50 -24.62
CA LEU A 477 -9.67 -20.52 -24.19
C LEU A 477 -9.32 -19.10 -24.61
N PHE A 478 -8.04 -18.78 -24.75
CA PHE A 478 -7.55 -17.43 -25.01
C PHE A 478 -7.27 -17.19 -26.50
N HIS A 479 -6.63 -18.15 -27.15
CA HIS A 479 -6.28 -18.07 -28.57
C HIS A 479 -6.01 -19.44 -29.19
N GLY A 480 -6.24 -19.54 -30.50
CA GLY A 480 -5.79 -20.66 -31.31
C GLY A 480 -4.29 -20.61 -31.65
N GLU A 481 -3.86 -21.44 -32.62
CA GLU A 481 -2.43 -21.51 -32.99
C GLU A 481 -2.04 -20.52 -34.09
N GLU A 482 -2.97 -20.16 -35.01
CA GLU A 482 -2.67 -19.42 -36.24
C GLU A 482 -2.87 -17.90 -36.05
N ARG A 483 -3.95 -17.47 -35.35
CA ARG A 483 -4.34 -16.07 -35.21
C ARG A 483 -4.31 -15.60 -33.77
N LYS A 484 -3.20 -15.83 -33.09
CA LYS A 484 -3.08 -15.59 -31.67
C LYS A 484 -3.42 -14.16 -31.25
N PHE A 485 -3.01 -13.18 -32.05
CA PHE A 485 -3.24 -11.76 -31.77
C PHE A 485 -4.73 -11.40 -31.91
N ASP A 486 -5.36 -11.82 -33.02
CA ASP A 486 -6.77 -11.53 -33.27
C ASP A 486 -7.67 -12.23 -32.24
N ASP A 487 -7.40 -13.50 -31.96
CA ASP A 487 -8.13 -14.29 -30.96
C ASP A 487 -8.03 -13.68 -29.56
N MET A 488 -6.80 -13.27 -29.15
CA MET A 488 -6.59 -12.61 -27.85
C MET A 488 -7.31 -11.27 -27.78
N THR A 489 -7.27 -10.47 -28.85
CA THR A 489 -8.00 -9.20 -28.97
C THR A 489 -9.50 -9.42 -28.81
N ASP A 490 -10.06 -10.40 -29.51
CA ASP A 490 -11.48 -10.76 -29.40
C ASP A 490 -11.84 -11.26 -28.00
N TYR A 491 -10.97 -12.07 -27.37
CA TYR A 491 -11.17 -12.54 -25.99
C TYR A 491 -11.23 -11.37 -25.00
N LEU A 492 -10.25 -10.48 -25.05
CA LEU A 492 -10.19 -9.31 -24.17
C LEU A 492 -11.42 -8.40 -24.33
N ASN A 493 -11.83 -8.16 -25.58
CA ASN A 493 -13.01 -7.33 -25.86
C ASN A 493 -14.30 -8.01 -25.41
N ARG A 494 -14.48 -9.27 -25.71
CA ARG A 494 -15.71 -10.01 -25.43
C ARG A 494 -15.96 -10.20 -23.93
N PHE A 495 -14.93 -10.59 -23.17
CA PHE A 495 -15.09 -10.95 -21.76
C PHE A 495 -14.86 -9.78 -20.81
N PHE A 496 -14.00 -8.82 -21.17
CA PHE A 496 -13.61 -7.73 -20.27
C PHE A 496 -13.90 -6.34 -20.81
N LYS A 497 -14.47 -6.23 -22.02
CA LYS A 497 -14.72 -4.93 -22.70
C LYS A 497 -13.45 -4.11 -22.93
N ILE A 498 -12.30 -4.76 -23.02
CA ILE A 498 -11.00 -4.12 -23.26
C ILE A 498 -10.79 -4.00 -24.76
N GLN A 499 -10.50 -2.80 -25.23
CA GLN A 499 -10.22 -2.49 -26.63
C GLN A 499 -8.72 -2.43 -26.89
N VAL A 500 -8.28 -2.91 -28.05
CA VAL A 500 -6.89 -2.77 -28.50
C VAL A 500 -6.77 -1.54 -29.39
N GLU A 501 -5.77 -0.70 -29.17
CA GLU A 501 -5.52 0.51 -29.96
C GLU A 501 -4.03 0.84 -30.01
N SER A 502 -3.52 1.16 -31.20
CA SER A 502 -2.15 1.60 -31.38
C SER A 502 -1.93 3.03 -30.88
N LEU A 503 -0.80 3.28 -30.25
CA LEU A 503 -0.37 4.62 -29.82
C LEU A 503 0.71 5.23 -30.71
N TYR A 504 1.09 4.56 -31.79
CA TYR A 504 2.21 4.96 -32.63
C TYR A 504 2.05 6.39 -33.17
N ASP A 505 0.95 6.68 -33.84
CA ASP A 505 0.73 7.99 -34.47
C ASP A 505 0.72 9.13 -33.44
N ALA A 506 0.10 8.88 -32.28
CA ALA A 506 0.08 9.87 -31.21
C ALA A 506 1.47 10.13 -30.62
N SER A 507 2.33 9.12 -30.55
CA SER A 507 3.70 9.28 -30.07
C SER A 507 4.55 10.16 -30.97
N GLN A 508 4.25 10.20 -32.28
CA GLN A 508 4.95 11.05 -33.24
C GLN A 508 4.64 12.55 -33.08
N GLU A 509 3.57 12.91 -32.38
CA GLU A 509 3.22 14.31 -32.11
C GLU A 509 4.06 14.91 -30.95
N VAL A 510 4.79 14.10 -30.21
CA VAL A 510 5.66 14.56 -29.10
C VAL A 510 6.96 15.11 -29.62
N ASP A 511 7.47 16.13 -28.94
CA ASP A 511 8.82 16.63 -29.15
C ASP A 511 9.84 15.47 -29.11
N GLU A 512 10.70 15.41 -30.14
CA GLU A 512 11.61 14.29 -30.33
C GLU A 512 12.59 14.14 -29.17
N ASP A 513 13.07 15.26 -28.60
CA ASP A 513 14.01 15.25 -27.48
C ASP A 513 13.36 14.68 -26.22
N VAL A 514 12.09 15.02 -25.96
CA VAL A 514 11.31 14.50 -24.82
C VAL A 514 11.07 13.01 -25.01
N ARG A 515 10.60 12.59 -26.18
CA ARG A 515 10.36 11.18 -26.52
C ARG A 515 11.61 10.33 -26.34
N PHE A 516 12.74 10.78 -26.93
CA PHE A 516 14.02 10.10 -26.82
C PHE A 516 14.52 10.00 -25.35
N SER A 517 14.33 11.08 -24.59
CA SER A 517 14.73 11.10 -23.17
C SER A 517 13.94 10.07 -22.36
N ILE A 518 12.60 10.01 -22.52
CA ILE A 518 11.74 9.05 -21.83
C ILE A 518 12.08 7.61 -22.25
N GLU A 519 12.23 7.37 -23.55
CA GLU A 519 12.61 6.07 -24.08
C GLU A 519 13.96 5.59 -23.53
N SER A 520 14.95 6.49 -23.47
CA SER A 520 16.27 6.19 -22.91
C SER A 520 16.21 5.84 -21.42
N MET A 521 15.36 6.51 -20.63
CA MET A 521 15.16 6.19 -19.21
C MET A 521 14.58 4.81 -19.04
N TRP A 522 13.55 4.45 -19.82
CA TRP A 522 12.96 3.14 -19.82
C TRP A 522 13.95 2.04 -20.22
N ARG A 523 14.67 2.25 -21.30
CA ARG A 523 15.70 1.30 -21.77
C ARG A 523 16.73 1.03 -20.68
N ARG A 524 17.26 2.08 -20.06
CA ARG A 524 18.25 1.97 -18.96
C ARG A 524 17.67 1.24 -17.75
N ALA A 525 16.43 1.54 -17.35
CA ALA A 525 15.79 0.88 -16.22
C ALA A 525 15.58 -0.62 -16.48
N HIS A 526 15.16 -0.99 -17.68
CA HIS A 526 15.04 -2.38 -18.08
C HIS A 526 16.39 -3.10 -18.18
N GLU A 527 17.43 -2.45 -18.71
CA GLU A 527 18.78 -2.99 -18.74
C GLU A 527 19.33 -3.25 -17.33
N THR A 528 19.13 -2.31 -16.41
CA THR A 528 19.51 -2.49 -15.00
C THR A 528 18.76 -3.65 -14.35
N ARG A 529 17.46 -3.78 -14.60
CA ARG A 529 16.65 -4.91 -14.11
C ARG A 529 17.12 -6.25 -14.67
N ARG A 530 17.58 -6.27 -15.92
CA ARG A 530 18.07 -7.47 -16.63
C ARG A 530 19.48 -7.86 -16.26
N SER A 531 20.38 -6.90 -15.95
CA SER A 531 21.73 -7.21 -15.49
C SER A 531 21.73 -8.02 -14.19
N ASN A 532 20.65 -7.92 -13.42
CA ASN A 532 20.44 -8.70 -12.20
C ASN A 532 19.74 -10.05 -12.47
N VAL A 533 19.31 -10.32 -13.71
CA VAL A 533 18.66 -11.58 -14.12
C VAL A 533 19.21 -11.93 -15.51
N ASN A 534 19.94 -13.03 -15.64
CA ASN A 534 20.46 -13.52 -16.93
C ASN A 534 19.33 -13.82 -17.93
N SER A 535 18.75 -12.81 -18.58
CA SER A 535 17.75 -12.99 -19.63
C SER A 535 18.05 -12.13 -20.84
N ASP A 536 18.15 -12.79 -22.01
CA ASP A 536 18.40 -12.19 -23.34
C ASP A 536 17.16 -11.47 -23.94
N ARG A 537 16.14 -11.13 -23.12
CA ARG A 537 14.92 -10.50 -23.63
C ARG A 537 15.16 -9.03 -24.00
N LYS A 538 14.71 -8.67 -25.20
CA LYS A 538 14.75 -7.28 -25.69
C LYS A 538 13.79 -6.41 -24.88
N THR A 539 14.18 -5.15 -24.69
CA THR A 539 13.32 -4.12 -24.07
C THR A 539 12.08 -3.92 -24.95
N GLU A 540 10.91 -3.99 -24.36
CA GLU A 540 9.69 -3.93 -25.13
C GLU A 540 9.23 -2.49 -25.35
N PRO A 541 9.07 -2.06 -26.63
CA PRO A 541 8.79 -0.64 -26.94
C PRO A 541 7.40 -0.16 -26.51
N HIS A 542 6.42 -1.05 -26.35
CA HIS A 542 5.02 -0.71 -26.13
C HIS A 542 4.73 -0.06 -24.76
N VAL A 543 5.48 -0.41 -23.70
CA VAL A 543 5.35 0.27 -22.41
C VAL A 543 5.77 1.73 -22.54
N THR A 544 6.79 1.99 -23.34
CA THR A 544 7.23 3.35 -23.70
C THR A 544 6.12 4.09 -24.44
N ASP A 545 5.38 3.44 -25.34
CA ASP A 545 4.30 4.03 -26.11
C ASP A 545 3.13 4.51 -25.22
N ILE A 546 2.72 3.72 -24.22
CA ILE A 546 1.68 4.13 -23.28
C ILE A 546 2.09 5.39 -22.52
N LEU A 547 3.31 5.41 -21.99
CA LEU A 547 3.82 6.57 -21.28
C LEU A 547 3.91 7.80 -22.17
N ILE A 548 4.45 7.64 -23.37
CA ILE A 548 4.63 8.73 -24.33
C ILE A 548 3.26 9.32 -24.70
N ARG A 549 2.26 8.52 -24.98
CA ARG A 549 0.93 9.05 -25.35
C ARG A 549 0.26 9.78 -24.20
N ASN A 550 0.28 9.23 -23.01
CA ASN A 550 -0.27 9.90 -21.84
C ASN A 550 0.49 11.19 -21.55
N ASP A 551 1.80 11.18 -21.76
CA ASP A 551 2.63 12.37 -21.67
C ASP A 551 2.34 13.36 -22.82
N VAL A 552 2.05 12.89 -24.04
CA VAL A 552 1.64 13.76 -25.17
C VAL A 552 0.36 14.51 -24.86
N GLU A 553 -0.70 13.82 -24.45
CA GLU A 553 -1.97 14.49 -24.17
C GLU A 553 -1.84 15.48 -23.03
N ASN A 554 -1.07 15.15 -21.99
CA ASN A 554 -0.79 16.04 -20.89
C ASN A 554 0.19 17.17 -21.26
N TYR A 555 1.27 16.84 -21.97
CA TYR A 555 2.31 17.78 -22.39
C TYR A 555 1.78 18.82 -23.39
N LEU A 556 0.97 18.40 -24.36
CA LEU A 556 0.36 19.31 -25.35
C LEU A 556 -0.86 20.05 -24.81
N GLY A 557 -1.26 19.84 -23.57
CA GLY A 557 -2.42 20.49 -22.99
C GLY A 557 -3.76 20.09 -23.62
N LYS A 558 -3.82 18.95 -24.32
CA LYS A 558 -5.04 18.41 -24.97
C LYS A 558 -6.05 17.84 -23.96
N ARG A 559 -5.85 18.02 -22.66
CA ARG A 559 -6.84 17.62 -21.67
C ARG A 559 -8.10 18.45 -21.81
N ARG A 560 -9.26 17.85 -21.60
CA ARG A 560 -10.47 18.65 -21.47
C ARG A 560 -10.41 19.45 -20.17
N LYS A 561 -10.60 20.75 -20.27
CA LYS A 561 -10.70 21.69 -19.14
C LYS A 561 -12.03 21.54 -18.38
N GLU A 562 -12.40 20.35 -17.97
CA GLU A 562 -13.61 20.15 -17.17
C GLU A 562 -13.33 20.35 -15.68
N THR A 563 -12.11 20.06 -15.28
CA THR A 563 -11.60 20.38 -13.96
C THR A 563 -10.22 21.03 -14.10
N SER A 564 -9.86 21.91 -13.19
CA SER A 564 -8.49 22.46 -13.10
C SER A 564 -7.50 21.47 -12.50
N SER A 565 -7.95 20.27 -12.14
CA SER A 565 -7.21 19.23 -11.44
C SER A 565 -6.47 18.31 -12.40
N GLU A 566 -5.25 17.93 -12.05
CA GLU A 566 -4.51 16.86 -12.73
C GLU A 566 -5.27 15.53 -12.66
N LEU A 567 -6.00 15.26 -11.57
CA LEU A 567 -6.86 14.08 -11.45
C LEU A 567 -8.07 14.10 -12.39
N GLY A 568 -8.35 15.21 -13.05
CA GLY A 568 -9.37 15.33 -14.09
C GLY A 568 -8.89 14.93 -15.49
N TYR A 569 -7.66 14.46 -15.66
CA TYR A 569 -7.18 13.96 -16.95
C TYR A 569 -7.97 12.76 -17.42
N LYS A 570 -8.04 12.57 -18.73
CA LYS A 570 -8.87 11.54 -19.35
C LYS A 570 -8.15 10.27 -19.73
N HIS A 571 -6.83 10.28 -19.73
CA HIS A 571 -6.01 9.14 -20.08
C HIS A 571 -5.08 8.79 -18.92
N TRP A 572 -5.26 7.57 -18.40
CA TRP A 572 -4.51 7.05 -17.29
C TRP A 572 -3.91 5.70 -17.64
N TRP A 573 -2.74 5.41 -17.13
CA TRP A 573 -2.08 4.12 -17.27
C TRP A 573 -2.08 3.37 -15.94
N LEU A 574 -2.82 2.27 -15.92
CA LEU A 574 -2.94 1.40 -14.77
C LEU A 574 -1.88 0.32 -14.83
N THR A 575 -0.94 0.35 -13.90
CA THR A 575 0.16 -0.59 -13.80
C THR A 575 0.54 -0.86 -12.34
N THR A 576 1.07 -2.06 -12.08
CA THR A 576 1.72 -2.43 -10.83
C THR A 576 3.24 -2.51 -10.99
N ASP A 577 3.80 -2.18 -12.16
CA ASP A 577 5.25 -2.20 -12.38
C ASP A 577 5.94 -1.06 -11.62
N LYS A 578 6.83 -1.44 -10.69
CA LYS A 578 7.62 -0.52 -9.87
C LYS A 578 8.51 0.39 -10.71
N LEU A 579 9.02 -0.11 -11.85
CA LEU A 579 9.85 0.70 -12.74
C LEU A 579 9.13 1.94 -13.24
N ALA A 580 7.84 1.85 -13.56
CA ALA A 580 7.04 2.99 -13.98
C ALA A 580 7.06 4.12 -12.94
N TRP A 581 6.92 3.78 -11.66
CA TRP A 581 6.96 4.75 -10.57
C TRP A 581 8.34 5.35 -10.31
N MET A 582 9.41 4.56 -10.49
CA MET A 582 10.78 5.04 -10.42
C MET A 582 11.09 6.01 -11.56
N ILE A 583 10.73 5.65 -12.80
CA ILE A 583 10.95 6.47 -13.99
C ILE A 583 10.18 7.79 -13.91
N ARG A 584 8.96 7.79 -13.33
CA ARG A 584 8.22 9.03 -13.06
C ARG A 584 9.04 10.05 -12.29
N ARG A 585 9.81 9.63 -11.29
CA ARG A 585 10.72 10.53 -10.56
C ARG A 585 11.82 11.05 -11.46
N ASP A 586 12.45 10.16 -12.22
CA ASP A 586 13.54 10.52 -13.15
C ASP A 586 13.07 11.51 -14.23
N ILE A 587 11.87 11.34 -14.77
CA ILE A 587 11.25 12.28 -15.73
C ILE A 587 11.13 13.67 -15.10
N ARG A 588 10.62 13.77 -13.87
CA ARG A 588 10.44 15.05 -13.17
C ARG A 588 11.77 15.77 -12.89
N GLU A 589 12.82 15.02 -12.60
CA GLU A 589 14.12 15.58 -12.25
C GLU A 589 14.97 15.96 -13.48
N LYS A 590 14.86 15.21 -14.57
CA LYS A 590 15.79 15.32 -15.71
C LYS A 590 15.21 16.07 -16.91
N ILE A 591 13.88 16.15 -17.04
CA ILE A 591 13.24 16.85 -18.17
C ILE A 591 12.86 18.26 -17.74
N LYS A 592 13.25 19.26 -18.54
CA LYS A 592 12.83 20.64 -18.34
C LYS A 592 11.36 20.76 -18.74
N ASN A 593 10.48 21.17 -17.82
CA ASN A 593 9.03 21.19 -17.98
C ASN A 593 8.47 19.77 -18.21
N PRO A 594 8.63 18.86 -17.23
CA PRO A 594 8.20 17.50 -17.40
C PRO A 594 6.67 17.41 -17.53
N PRO A 595 6.17 16.45 -18.33
CA PRO A 595 4.74 16.21 -18.43
C PRO A 595 4.19 15.68 -17.09
N SER A 596 2.88 15.88 -16.86
CA SER A 596 2.20 15.28 -15.72
C SER A 596 2.15 13.76 -15.86
N SER A 597 2.32 13.05 -14.75
CA SER A 597 2.35 11.58 -14.79
C SER A 597 0.96 10.98 -15.05
N PRO A 598 0.85 10.03 -15.98
CA PRO A 598 -0.39 9.32 -16.26
C PRO A 598 -0.60 8.10 -15.36
N LEU A 599 0.31 7.80 -14.45
CA LEU A 599 0.32 6.57 -13.66
C LEU A 599 -0.84 6.51 -12.69
N MET A 600 -1.51 5.37 -12.66
CA MET A 600 -2.62 5.04 -11.77
C MET A 600 -2.34 3.72 -11.07
N SER A 601 -2.59 3.66 -9.75
CA SER A 601 -2.49 2.42 -8.98
C SER A 601 -3.84 1.74 -8.82
N LEU A 602 -3.83 0.42 -8.67
CA LEU A 602 -5.04 -0.36 -8.38
C LEU A 602 -5.69 0.06 -7.06
N ASN A 603 -4.88 0.38 -6.05
CA ASN A 603 -5.39 0.85 -4.76
C ASN A 603 -6.18 2.16 -4.93
N PHE A 604 -5.62 3.13 -5.68
CA PHE A 604 -6.31 4.38 -5.96
C PHE A 604 -7.66 4.14 -6.64
N ILE A 605 -7.70 3.29 -7.68
CA ILE A 605 -8.94 2.94 -8.41
C ILE A 605 -9.98 2.33 -7.47
N SER A 606 -9.58 1.38 -6.64
CA SER A 606 -10.47 0.67 -5.71
C SER A 606 -11.16 1.64 -4.73
N VAL A 607 -10.42 2.62 -4.21
CA VAL A 607 -10.97 3.64 -3.32
C VAL A 607 -11.76 4.70 -4.10
N MET A 608 -11.29 5.09 -5.28
CA MET A 608 -11.95 6.05 -6.17
C MET A 608 -13.39 5.64 -6.49
N LEU A 609 -13.65 4.36 -6.73
CA LEU A 609 -15.00 3.84 -7.00
C LEU A 609 -15.99 4.11 -5.86
N SER A 610 -15.51 4.26 -4.62
CA SER A 610 -16.35 4.60 -3.46
C SER A 610 -16.53 6.11 -3.24
N PHE A 611 -15.58 6.94 -3.68
CA PHE A 611 -15.52 8.36 -3.29
C PHE A 611 -15.73 9.35 -4.43
N SER A 612 -15.44 8.98 -5.68
CA SER A 612 -15.66 9.84 -6.84
C SER A 612 -17.16 9.92 -7.22
N THR A 613 -17.46 10.74 -8.20
CA THR A 613 -18.82 10.86 -8.75
C THR A 613 -19.33 9.56 -9.37
N ILE A 614 -18.45 8.67 -9.78
CA ILE A 614 -18.77 7.34 -10.32
C ILE A 614 -19.55 6.48 -9.32
N ARG A 615 -19.37 6.68 -8.02
CA ARG A 615 -20.09 5.91 -6.98
C ARG A 615 -21.60 5.86 -7.18
N HIS A 616 -22.19 6.88 -7.79
CA HIS A 616 -23.63 6.94 -8.03
C HIS A 616 -24.12 5.94 -9.09
N ASN A 617 -23.23 5.47 -9.94
CA ASN A 617 -23.51 4.48 -10.99
C ASN A 617 -23.33 3.04 -10.47
N ILE A 618 -22.73 2.85 -9.28
CA ILE A 618 -22.45 1.54 -8.71
C ILE A 618 -23.51 1.21 -7.65
N LYS A 619 -24.09 0.02 -7.72
CA LYS A 619 -25.06 -0.46 -6.72
C LYS A 619 -24.39 -0.56 -5.35
N LYS A 620 -25.19 -0.35 -4.29
CA LYS A 620 -24.70 -0.38 -2.91
C LYS A 620 -24.04 -1.70 -2.52
N ASP A 621 -24.63 -2.80 -2.94
CA ASP A 621 -24.09 -4.14 -2.60
C ASP A 621 -22.77 -4.41 -3.30
N ASP A 622 -22.61 -3.97 -4.57
CA ASP A 622 -21.37 -4.10 -5.32
C ASP A 622 -20.26 -3.24 -4.68
N ARG A 623 -20.59 -2.02 -4.19
CA ARG A 623 -19.62 -1.17 -3.48
C ARG A 623 -19.12 -1.79 -2.18
N ARG A 624 -19.95 -2.53 -1.45
CA ARG A 624 -19.58 -3.20 -0.19
C ARG A 624 -18.64 -4.38 -0.39
N THR A 625 -18.66 -4.96 -1.57
CA THR A 625 -17.83 -6.10 -1.95
C THR A 625 -16.66 -5.73 -2.84
N LEU A 626 -16.49 -4.42 -3.15
CA LEU A 626 -15.35 -3.94 -3.93
C LEU A 626 -14.03 -4.42 -3.30
N PRO A 627 -13.21 -5.14 -4.04
CA PRO A 627 -11.93 -5.60 -3.52
C PRO A 627 -10.99 -4.41 -3.32
N LEU A 628 -10.17 -4.49 -2.28
CA LEU A 628 -9.05 -3.61 -2.08
C LEU A 628 -7.79 -4.26 -2.66
N PHE A 629 -6.96 -3.46 -3.29
CA PHE A 629 -5.68 -3.89 -3.82
C PHE A 629 -4.57 -3.18 -3.06
N PHE A 630 -3.70 -3.95 -2.44
CA PHE A 630 -2.54 -3.41 -1.75
C PHE A 630 -1.29 -3.94 -2.45
N ASN A 631 -0.35 -3.04 -2.76
CA ASN A 631 0.98 -3.44 -3.22
C ASN A 631 1.77 -3.97 -2.02
N ILE A 632 1.44 -5.19 -1.63
CA ILE A 632 2.28 -5.92 -0.71
C ILE A 632 3.25 -6.70 -1.58
N ASP A 633 4.54 -6.60 -1.30
CA ASP A 633 5.53 -7.51 -1.84
C ASP A 633 5.28 -8.94 -1.34
N SER A 634 4.17 -9.52 -1.75
CA SER A 634 4.13 -10.95 -1.86
C SER A 634 5.04 -11.25 -3.05
N THR A 635 6.30 -11.50 -2.77
CA THR A 635 7.19 -12.05 -3.77
C THR A 635 6.50 -13.32 -4.27
N TYR A 636 5.88 -13.22 -5.44
CA TYR A 636 5.36 -14.38 -6.18
C TYR A 636 6.56 -15.21 -6.65
N TYR A 637 7.36 -15.62 -5.69
CA TYR A 637 8.50 -16.47 -5.88
C TYR A 637 8.06 -17.89 -5.59
N MET A 638 7.89 -18.66 -6.65
CA MET A 638 7.60 -20.07 -6.50
C MET A 638 8.86 -20.88 -6.74
N PRO A 639 9.21 -21.71 -5.76
CA PRO A 639 10.24 -22.71 -5.97
C PRO A 639 9.80 -23.74 -7.01
N LYS A 640 10.74 -24.25 -7.78
CA LYS A 640 10.54 -25.39 -8.70
C LYS A 640 9.91 -26.58 -7.99
N ASP A 641 10.21 -26.77 -6.73
CA ASP A 641 9.73 -27.85 -5.87
C ASP A 641 8.20 -27.94 -5.79
N LEU A 642 7.46 -26.86 -6.05
CA LEU A 642 6.00 -26.91 -6.09
C LEU A 642 5.49 -27.84 -7.21
N ILE A 643 6.14 -27.84 -8.35
CA ILE A 643 5.76 -28.69 -9.49
C ILE A 643 6.01 -30.14 -9.11
N ASP A 644 7.15 -30.41 -8.48
CA ASP A 644 7.53 -31.76 -8.07
C ASP A 644 6.55 -32.27 -7.00
N ILE A 645 6.16 -31.46 -6.04
CA ILE A 645 5.16 -31.80 -5.03
C ILE A 645 3.77 -31.98 -5.64
N ALA A 646 3.33 -31.08 -6.52
CA ALA A 646 2.06 -31.22 -7.21
C ALA A 646 2.00 -32.53 -8.00
N ASN A 647 3.08 -32.88 -8.67
CA ASN A 647 3.23 -34.16 -9.40
C ASN A 647 3.25 -35.38 -8.47
N GLU A 648 3.99 -35.30 -7.35
CA GLU A 648 4.04 -36.34 -6.33
C GLU A 648 2.67 -36.60 -5.72
N VAL A 649 1.95 -35.55 -5.32
CA VAL A 649 0.60 -35.65 -4.77
C VAL A 649 -0.35 -36.30 -5.79
N ARG A 650 -0.24 -35.96 -7.08
CA ARG A 650 -1.02 -36.58 -8.16
C ARG A 650 -0.67 -38.03 -8.33
N MET A 651 0.62 -38.38 -8.36
CA MET A 651 1.09 -39.74 -8.49
C MET A 651 0.60 -40.63 -7.35
N ASN A 652 0.67 -40.13 -6.12
CA ASN A 652 0.27 -40.89 -4.92
C ASN A 652 -1.25 -41.03 -4.76
N ASN A 653 -2.05 -40.31 -5.56
CA ASN A 653 -3.52 -40.35 -5.49
C ASN A 653 -4.19 -40.66 -6.83
N LYS A 654 -3.50 -41.33 -7.75
CA LYS A 654 -4.01 -41.63 -9.09
C LYS A 654 -5.38 -42.31 -9.11
N ASP A 655 -5.67 -43.08 -8.07
CA ASP A 655 -6.91 -43.87 -7.97
C ASP A 655 -8.12 -43.00 -7.46
N LYS A 656 -7.88 -41.74 -7.13
CA LYS A 656 -8.93 -40.86 -6.63
C LYS A 656 -9.54 -40.02 -7.74
N PRO A 657 -10.83 -39.63 -7.59
CA PRO A 657 -11.46 -38.70 -8.52
C PRO A 657 -10.69 -37.34 -8.60
N GLU A 658 -10.63 -36.77 -9.81
CA GLU A 658 -9.85 -35.55 -10.10
C GLU A 658 -10.12 -34.38 -9.14
N HIS A 659 -11.37 -34.20 -8.71
CA HIS A 659 -11.71 -33.15 -7.75
C HIS A 659 -11.06 -33.34 -6.36
N ILE A 660 -10.81 -34.60 -5.95
CA ILE A 660 -10.10 -34.92 -4.70
C ILE A 660 -8.60 -34.68 -4.89
N ILE A 661 -8.05 -35.08 -6.01
CA ILE A 661 -6.64 -34.87 -6.38
C ILE A 661 -6.36 -33.36 -6.36
N ARG A 662 -7.18 -32.57 -7.04
CA ARG A 662 -7.07 -31.10 -7.07
C ARG A 662 -7.08 -30.46 -5.69
N ARG A 663 -8.00 -30.90 -4.81
CA ARG A 663 -8.04 -30.40 -3.43
C ARG A 663 -6.75 -30.70 -2.69
N LYS A 664 -6.23 -31.92 -2.80
CA LYS A 664 -4.99 -32.33 -2.13
C LYS A 664 -3.76 -31.59 -2.67
N VAL A 665 -3.71 -31.30 -3.96
CA VAL A 665 -2.65 -30.48 -4.54
C VAL A 665 -2.71 -29.06 -3.98
N ARG A 666 -3.89 -28.44 -3.93
CA ARG A 666 -4.07 -27.11 -3.31
C ARG A 666 -3.65 -27.10 -1.85
N ASP A 667 -4.09 -28.09 -1.07
CA ASP A 667 -3.71 -28.21 0.35
C ASP A 667 -2.19 -28.30 0.51
N ALA A 668 -1.51 -29.06 -0.36
CA ALA A 668 -0.05 -29.19 -0.35
C ALA A 668 0.64 -27.88 -0.78
N CYS A 669 0.12 -27.19 -1.80
CA CYS A 669 0.63 -25.88 -2.23
C CYS A 669 0.49 -24.83 -1.13
N ASP A 670 -0.66 -24.79 -0.44
CA ASP A 670 -0.89 -23.87 0.67
C ASP A 670 0.03 -24.17 1.86
N HIS A 671 0.26 -25.46 2.14
CA HIS A 671 1.20 -25.85 3.19
C HIS A 671 2.63 -25.41 2.88
N MET A 672 3.06 -25.53 1.64
CA MET A 672 4.38 -25.04 1.22
C MET A 672 4.51 -23.53 1.29
N LYS A 673 3.51 -22.79 0.83
CA LYS A 673 3.52 -21.32 0.96
C LYS A 673 3.75 -20.89 2.40
N ARG A 674 3.09 -21.55 3.35
CA ARG A 674 3.27 -21.28 4.78
C ARG A 674 4.70 -21.58 5.24
N ARG A 675 5.29 -22.68 4.76
CA ARG A 675 6.65 -23.08 5.12
C ARG A 675 7.70 -22.10 4.55
N TYR A 676 7.54 -21.67 3.29
CA TYR A 676 8.44 -20.71 2.65
C TYR A 676 8.22 -19.29 3.19
N GLY A 677 7.01 -18.91 3.58
CA GLY A 677 6.76 -17.67 4.30
C GLY A 677 7.57 -17.53 5.59
N LYS A 678 7.76 -18.63 6.30
CA LYS A 678 8.62 -18.68 7.50
C LYS A 678 10.12 -18.47 7.19
N TYR A 679 10.59 -18.86 6.00
CA TYR A 679 11.98 -18.66 5.55
C TYR A 679 12.20 -17.34 4.81
N ALA A 680 11.11 -16.67 4.39
CA ALA A 680 11.16 -15.39 3.69
C ALA A 680 11.36 -14.17 4.60
N SER A 681 11.65 -14.39 5.89
CA SER A 681 11.88 -13.34 6.88
C SER A 681 13.09 -12.45 6.59
N SER A 682 13.96 -12.87 5.67
CA SER A 682 14.93 -11.98 5.05
C SER A 682 14.86 -12.14 3.53
N GLY A 683 14.23 -11.20 2.85
CA GLY A 683 14.19 -11.19 1.38
C GLY A 683 15.59 -11.22 0.73
N ASN A 684 16.63 -10.90 1.50
CA ASN A 684 18.02 -11.05 1.13
C ASN A 684 18.53 -12.50 1.24
N ASP A 685 18.06 -13.30 2.20
CA ASP A 685 18.53 -14.68 2.37
C ASP A 685 17.95 -15.60 1.29
N ILE A 686 16.72 -15.38 0.87
CA ILE A 686 16.13 -16.11 -0.27
C ILE A 686 16.81 -15.73 -1.58
N MET A 687 17.12 -14.46 -1.80
CA MET A 687 17.90 -14.03 -2.96
C MET A 687 19.30 -14.64 -2.96
N ASN A 688 19.92 -14.79 -1.82
CA ASN A 688 21.24 -15.38 -1.69
C ASN A 688 21.22 -16.92 -1.84
N GLU A 689 20.25 -17.64 -1.25
CA GLU A 689 20.09 -19.08 -1.47
C GLU A 689 19.76 -19.42 -2.93
N ILE A 690 19.02 -18.55 -3.62
CA ILE A 690 18.68 -18.74 -5.03
C ILE A 690 19.85 -18.40 -5.97
N LEU A 691 20.71 -17.46 -5.57
CA LEU A 691 21.95 -17.15 -6.30
C LEU A 691 23.05 -18.18 -6.05
N ASP A 692 23.02 -18.90 -4.93
CA ASP A 692 24.01 -19.93 -4.57
C ASP A 692 23.67 -21.35 -5.08
N VAL A 693 22.46 -21.58 -5.56
CA VAL A 693 22.12 -22.82 -6.31
C VAL A 693 22.56 -22.65 -7.76
N LYS A 694 23.84 -22.89 -8.00
CA LYS A 694 24.42 -23.13 -9.31
C LYS A 694 24.10 -24.54 -9.79
#